data_4c7a13479e7da2a5103d2e48fd5e4374
#
_entry.id   4c7a13479e7da2a5103d2e48fd5e4374
#
_cell.length_a   1.000
_cell.length_b   1.000
_cell.length_c   1.000
_cell.angle_alpha   90.00
_cell.angle_beta   90.00
_cell.angle_gamma   90.00
#
_symmetry.space_group_name_H-M   'P 1'
#
loop_
_entity.id
_entity.type
_entity.pdbx_description
1 polymer ?
#
loop_
_entity_poly.entity_id
_entity_poly.type
_entity_poly.pdbx_seq_one_letter_code
_entity_poly.pdbx_strand_id
1 'polypeptide(L)'
;MTSLLASEGGWQTFTLKGGEWAILGLSGAAAILALLVGWFLVIQVLKQEEGTDKMKEIAEAIQVGAWAYLKRQFRTIGMILIPVGAVVFFTSVAINKPEVDGGGEALSQIQSGLYRTIAFVLGCVASGLTGYIGMTLATRGNVRTAAAARRGSMKDALQVAFRTGGVAGMFTVGLGLLGATVIIALFQNTSSAMLVGFGFGGSLLALFLRVGGGIFTKAADVGADLVGKVEAGIPEDDPRNPATIADNVGDNVGDCAGMAADLFESYEVTLVASIILGVAAFNSVGLNPALGLVFPLAARAIGVIASIAGVFAVRAKEGETNALKPINRGFAVAGLLTVIGTFWLAFQYVGNPDKGAAGFGDKDVMMSWIGLRLFGAVVVGLILAQVLSRLTEYFTGTEYGPVKEIAESTETGPATVVLSGTASGLESSVYAILCIAVALGATLWMGGGDIQFSLYLVALCGMGMLATTGVIVSEDTFGPVSDNAAGIAEMAGELHGETGKILVSLDAVGNTTKAVTKGFAIGSAVIAAVALFASYIETIAGELGLKDAAGDPLEGSAIFLAAETQINVSDVKTFIGLLIGGSVAMMFSALAIRAVGRTAGVVVQEVRSQFKDGGIMAGTKQPDYGPVIDICTAASLRELTTPALLAVLTPVVVGFGIGYAALGAFLAGVILTGQLMANYLSNAGGAWDNAKKYIEDGHHGGKGSDAHKAAVIGDTVGDPFKDTAGPALNPLIKVMNLVALLILPAIIKYQDNDGVRFVISGISLAILVAAISFSRRKTESMVAA
;
A
#
# COMPACT_ATOMS: atom_id res chain seq x y z
N MET A 1 31.34 18.51 -24.08
CA MET A 1 29.92 18.20 -23.78
C MET A 1 29.88 17.45 -22.45
N THR A 2 29.69 18.17 -21.40
CA THR A 2 29.77 17.68 -20.02
C THR A 2 28.44 17.04 -19.61
N SER A 3 28.53 15.95 -18.92
CA SER A 3 27.46 14.99 -18.51
C SER A 3 26.16 15.65 -18.08
N LEU A 4 25.10 15.34 -18.79
CA LEU A 4 23.68 15.52 -18.37
C LEU A 4 23.32 14.38 -17.45
N LEU A 5 23.80 14.39 -16.20
CA LEU A 5 23.46 13.39 -15.22
C LEU A 5 22.22 13.83 -14.43
N ALA A 6 21.15 13.10 -14.57
CA ALA A 6 20.02 13.18 -13.66
C ALA A 6 20.37 12.39 -12.40
N SER A 7 20.59 13.04 -11.27
CA SER A 7 20.73 12.37 -9.98
C SER A 7 19.51 12.68 -9.10
N GLU A 8 19.05 11.72 -8.36
CA GLU A 8 17.92 11.92 -7.42
C GLU A 8 18.25 12.87 -6.27
N GLY A 9 19.51 12.95 -5.92
CA GLY A 9 20.00 13.91 -4.94
C GLY A 9 20.34 15.26 -5.56
N GLY A 10 20.19 15.42 -6.89
CA GLY A 10 20.78 16.49 -7.64
C GLY A 10 19.84 17.26 -8.56
N TRP A 11 20.47 17.90 -9.52
CA TRP A 11 19.85 18.72 -10.54
C TRP A 11 19.40 17.86 -11.73
N GLN A 12 18.17 18.06 -12.21
CA GLN A 12 17.68 17.47 -13.46
C GLN A 12 17.60 18.56 -14.54
N THR A 13 18.27 18.34 -15.67
CA THR A 13 18.29 19.31 -16.76
C THR A 13 17.06 19.18 -17.66
N PHE A 14 16.12 20.08 -17.51
CA PHE A 14 14.97 20.26 -18.40
C PHE A 14 14.42 21.69 -18.32
N THR A 15 13.61 22.05 -19.29
CA THR A 15 12.92 23.35 -19.31
C THR A 15 11.44 23.14 -19.61
N LEU A 16 10.58 23.59 -18.71
CA LEU A 16 9.11 23.58 -18.91
C LEU A 16 8.72 24.73 -19.84
N LYS A 17 8.15 24.41 -20.98
CA LYS A 17 7.56 25.37 -21.93
C LYS A 17 6.06 25.54 -21.64
N GLY A 18 5.36 26.34 -22.42
CA GLY A 18 3.94 26.63 -22.21
C GLY A 18 3.04 25.37 -22.24
N GLY A 19 3.39 24.37 -23.07
CA GLY A 19 2.65 23.10 -23.13
C GLY A 19 2.79 22.27 -21.85
N GLU A 20 4.01 22.13 -21.33
CA GLU A 20 4.29 21.40 -20.09
C GLU A 20 3.69 22.09 -18.87
N TRP A 21 3.75 23.41 -18.80
CA TRP A 21 3.04 24.19 -17.77
C TRP A 21 1.53 24.02 -17.84
N ALA A 22 0.94 23.95 -19.04
CA ALA A 22 -0.49 23.69 -19.19
C ALA A 22 -0.87 22.29 -18.67
N ILE A 23 -0.06 21.25 -18.95
CA ILE A 23 -0.29 19.90 -18.42
C ILE A 23 -0.16 19.88 -16.91
N LEU A 24 0.83 20.55 -16.34
CA LEU A 24 1.02 20.67 -14.91
C LEU A 24 -0.22 21.34 -14.26
N GLY A 25 -0.72 22.42 -14.87
CA GLY A 25 -1.94 23.10 -14.43
C GLY A 25 -3.19 22.21 -14.52
N LEU A 26 -3.34 21.46 -15.63
CA LEU A 26 -4.45 20.50 -15.79
C LEU A 26 -4.38 19.35 -14.77
N SER A 27 -3.18 18.87 -14.45
CA SER A 27 -2.97 17.83 -13.42
C SER A 27 -3.38 18.35 -12.04
N GLY A 28 -3.00 19.58 -11.69
CA GLY A 28 -3.44 20.24 -10.46
C GLY A 28 -4.97 20.46 -10.43
N ALA A 29 -5.57 20.85 -11.55
CA ALA A 29 -7.02 21.02 -11.65
C ALA A 29 -7.76 19.67 -11.50
N ALA A 30 -7.26 18.60 -12.10
CA ALA A 30 -7.82 17.25 -11.93
C ALA A 30 -7.73 16.78 -10.46
N ALA A 31 -6.61 17.05 -9.78
CA ALA A 31 -6.43 16.74 -8.36
C ALA A 31 -7.45 17.50 -7.49
N ILE A 32 -7.62 18.81 -7.71
CA ILE A 32 -8.61 19.61 -6.99
C ILE A 32 -10.03 19.11 -7.27
N LEU A 33 -10.33 18.74 -8.53
CA LEU A 33 -11.63 18.18 -8.89
C LEU A 33 -11.90 16.88 -8.10
N ALA A 34 -10.90 15.98 -7.95
CA ALA A 34 -11.05 14.78 -7.12
C ALA A 34 -11.40 15.12 -5.67
N LEU A 35 -10.72 16.10 -5.06
CA LEU A 35 -11.01 16.53 -3.69
C LEU A 35 -12.41 17.13 -3.55
N LEU A 36 -12.87 17.91 -4.53
CA LEU A 36 -14.23 18.46 -4.56
C LEU A 36 -15.28 17.36 -4.71
N VAL A 37 -15.03 16.37 -5.57
CA VAL A 37 -15.90 15.18 -5.71
C VAL A 37 -15.91 14.38 -4.41
N GLY A 38 -14.75 14.15 -3.78
CA GLY A 38 -14.67 13.52 -2.47
C GLY A 38 -15.53 14.25 -1.43
N TRP A 39 -15.42 15.57 -1.35
CA TRP A 39 -16.26 16.38 -0.46
C TRP A 39 -17.77 16.29 -0.79
N PHE A 40 -18.11 16.27 -2.08
CA PHE A 40 -19.49 16.05 -2.51
C PHE A 40 -20.04 14.68 -2.06
N LEU A 41 -19.23 13.61 -2.15
CA LEU A 41 -19.60 12.29 -1.67
C LEU A 41 -19.78 12.27 -0.15
N VAL A 42 -18.93 12.99 0.63
CA VAL A 42 -19.12 13.16 2.09
C VAL A 42 -20.52 13.70 2.38
N ILE A 43 -20.92 14.78 1.71
CA ILE A 43 -22.24 15.37 1.90
C ILE A 43 -23.37 14.38 1.55
N GLN A 44 -23.20 13.60 0.50
CA GLN A 44 -24.20 12.60 0.09
C GLN A 44 -24.35 11.47 1.10
N VAL A 45 -23.25 10.96 1.64
CA VAL A 45 -23.27 9.88 2.67
C VAL A 45 -23.89 10.38 3.97
N LEU A 46 -23.46 11.56 4.45
CA LEU A 46 -23.94 12.14 5.70
C LEU A 46 -25.43 12.55 5.69
N LYS A 47 -26.02 12.71 4.51
CA LYS A 47 -27.47 12.96 4.37
C LYS A 47 -28.33 11.72 4.56
N GLN A 48 -27.75 10.52 4.54
CA GLN A 48 -28.50 9.28 4.75
C GLN A 48 -28.88 9.09 6.22
N GLU A 49 -29.98 8.42 6.44
CA GLU A 49 -30.50 8.09 7.79
C GLU A 49 -29.58 7.11 8.53
N GLU A 50 -29.55 7.21 9.86
CA GLU A 50 -28.72 6.36 10.75
C GLU A 50 -29.47 5.17 11.34
N GLY A 51 -30.75 4.99 11.01
CA GLY A 51 -31.57 3.86 11.47
C GLY A 51 -32.12 4.05 12.88
N THR A 52 -32.20 2.94 13.65
CA THR A 52 -32.79 2.90 15.01
C THR A 52 -31.85 3.56 16.03
N ASP A 53 -32.43 3.90 17.21
CA ASP A 53 -31.62 4.50 18.29
C ASP A 53 -30.55 3.53 18.81
N LYS A 54 -30.83 2.22 18.82
CA LYS A 54 -29.84 1.21 19.20
C LYS A 54 -28.70 1.11 18.19
N MET A 55 -28.99 1.21 16.88
CA MET A 55 -27.96 1.26 15.85
C MET A 55 -27.06 2.50 16.00
N LYS A 56 -27.64 3.64 16.36
CA LYS A 56 -26.89 4.89 16.62
C LYS A 56 -25.99 4.75 17.84
N GLU A 57 -26.48 4.17 18.94
CA GLU A 57 -25.70 3.94 20.15
C GLU A 57 -24.46 3.07 19.88
N ILE A 58 -24.63 1.97 19.15
CA ILE A 58 -23.54 1.08 18.74
C ILE A 58 -22.55 1.83 17.85
N ALA A 59 -23.04 2.54 16.84
CA ALA A 59 -22.21 3.31 15.94
C ALA A 59 -21.43 4.42 16.66
N GLU A 60 -22.01 5.07 17.66
CA GLU A 60 -21.33 6.06 18.48
C GLU A 60 -20.21 5.43 19.30
N ALA A 61 -20.41 4.25 19.88
CA ALA A 61 -19.37 3.52 20.60
C ALA A 61 -18.19 3.17 19.67
N ILE A 62 -18.46 2.70 18.45
CA ILE A 62 -17.43 2.44 17.43
C ILE A 62 -16.70 3.73 17.05
N GLN A 63 -17.40 4.84 16.82
CA GLN A 63 -16.78 6.13 16.48
C GLN A 63 -15.88 6.66 17.58
N VAL A 64 -16.30 6.57 18.84
CA VAL A 64 -15.52 7.00 20.01
C VAL A 64 -14.24 6.18 20.12
N GLY A 65 -14.35 4.84 19.99
CA GLY A 65 -13.19 3.95 20.02
C GLY A 65 -12.20 4.22 18.91
N ALA A 66 -12.68 4.33 17.67
CA ALA A 66 -11.84 4.61 16.49
C ALA A 66 -11.14 5.97 16.61
N TRP A 67 -11.83 7.00 17.10
CA TRP A 67 -11.26 8.32 17.33
C TRP A 67 -10.19 8.31 18.44
N ALA A 68 -10.45 7.61 19.54
CA ALA A 68 -9.51 7.50 20.65
C ALA A 68 -8.21 6.83 20.20
N TYR A 69 -8.32 5.74 19.42
CA TYR A 69 -7.16 5.07 18.81
C TYR A 69 -6.36 6.01 17.90
N LEU A 70 -7.02 6.63 16.92
CA LEU A 70 -6.35 7.45 15.91
C LEU A 70 -5.62 8.64 16.54
N LYS A 71 -6.24 9.30 17.54
CA LYS A 71 -5.62 10.39 18.27
C LYS A 71 -4.34 9.96 18.99
N ARG A 72 -4.34 8.80 19.63
CA ARG A 72 -3.14 8.23 20.28
C ARG A 72 -2.09 7.85 19.23
N GLN A 73 -2.50 7.23 18.13
CA GLN A 73 -1.60 6.82 17.05
C GLN A 73 -0.91 8.02 16.41
N PHE A 74 -1.64 9.05 15.98
CA PHE A 74 -1.03 10.26 15.40
C PHE A 74 -0.09 11.00 16.36
N ARG A 75 -0.41 11.03 17.65
CA ARG A 75 0.50 11.59 18.66
C ARG A 75 1.81 10.78 18.74
N THR A 76 1.74 9.46 18.76
CA THR A 76 2.90 8.58 18.82
C THR A 76 3.74 8.69 17.54
N ILE A 77 3.09 8.65 16.38
CA ILE A 77 3.76 8.84 15.10
C ILE A 77 4.41 10.21 15.02
N GLY A 78 3.74 11.29 15.44
CA GLY A 78 4.29 12.63 15.47
C GLY A 78 5.59 12.72 16.26
N MET A 79 5.69 12.01 17.40
CA MET A 79 6.94 11.94 18.17
C MET A 79 8.05 11.19 17.43
N ILE A 80 7.72 10.17 16.65
CA ILE A 80 8.69 9.40 15.85
C ILE A 80 9.14 10.21 14.62
N LEU A 81 8.26 11.01 14.02
CA LEU A 81 8.59 11.82 12.84
C LEU A 81 9.63 12.90 13.11
N ILE A 82 9.76 13.39 14.36
CA ILE A 82 10.76 14.39 14.71
C ILE A 82 12.20 13.88 14.51
N PRO A 83 12.65 12.77 15.13
CA PRO A 83 13.98 12.25 14.89
C PRO A 83 14.19 11.77 13.43
N VAL A 84 13.17 11.24 12.77
CA VAL A 84 13.26 10.84 11.36
C VAL A 84 13.43 12.08 10.46
N GLY A 85 12.67 13.16 10.69
CA GLY A 85 12.84 14.42 9.99
C GLY A 85 14.24 15.03 10.19
N ALA A 86 14.81 14.91 11.38
CA ALA A 86 16.19 15.29 11.63
C ALA A 86 17.18 14.44 10.80
N VAL A 87 16.96 13.12 10.69
CA VAL A 87 17.78 12.26 9.83
C VAL A 87 17.67 12.71 8.36
N VAL A 88 16.47 12.97 7.85
CA VAL A 88 16.26 13.48 6.49
C VAL A 88 17.01 14.79 6.25
N PHE A 89 16.97 15.71 7.24
CA PHE A 89 17.69 16.99 7.17
C PHE A 89 19.20 16.79 7.09
N PHE A 90 19.77 16.02 8.01
CA PHE A 90 21.25 15.88 8.11
C PHE A 90 21.86 14.95 7.05
N THR A 91 21.10 14.02 6.46
CA THR A 91 21.57 13.18 5.34
C THR A 91 21.51 13.87 3.99
N SER A 92 20.84 15.02 3.89
CA SER A 92 20.76 15.80 2.66
C SER A 92 22.12 16.40 2.29
N VAL A 93 22.37 16.48 0.99
CA VAL A 93 23.59 17.08 0.40
C VAL A 93 23.24 18.34 -0.38
N ALA A 94 24.23 19.18 -0.67
CA ALA A 94 24.05 20.31 -1.56
C ALA A 94 23.75 19.83 -2.98
N ILE A 95 22.89 20.55 -3.70
CA ILE A 95 22.54 20.26 -5.09
C ILE A 95 23.29 21.23 -6.00
N ASN A 96 24.14 20.71 -6.87
CA ASN A 96 24.93 21.49 -7.79
C ASN A 96 24.37 21.43 -9.22
N LYS A 97 24.42 22.56 -9.93
CA LYS A 97 24.13 22.61 -11.36
C LYS A 97 25.32 22.07 -12.16
N PRO A 98 25.07 21.26 -13.20
CA PRO A 98 26.13 20.90 -14.12
C PRO A 98 26.63 22.13 -14.87
N GLU A 99 27.87 22.08 -15.39
CA GLU A 99 28.47 23.19 -16.14
C GLU A 99 27.66 23.63 -17.37
N VAL A 100 26.94 22.67 -17.99
CA VAL A 100 26.01 22.90 -19.12
C VAL A 100 24.89 23.88 -18.76
N ASP A 101 24.44 23.87 -17.52
CA ASP A 101 23.37 24.74 -16.98
C ASP A 101 23.95 25.96 -16.22
N GLY A 102 25.22 26.31 -16.48
CA GLY A 102 25.89 27.48 -15.93
C GLY A 102 26.71 27.21 -14.67
N GLY A 103 26.78 25.98 -14.20
CA GLY A 103 27.57 25.58 -13.03
C GLY A 103 27.10 26.21 -11.72
N GLY A 104 27.77 25.86 -10.63
CA GLY A 104 27.52 26.42 -9.29
C GLY A 104 26.44 25.71 -8.46
N GLU A 105 26.28 26.19 -7.25
CA GLU A 105 25.35 25.60 -6.27
C GLU A 105 23.90 26.04 -6.54
N ALA A 106 23.00 25.09 -6.78
CA ALA A 106 21.58 25.34 -6.95
C ALA A 106 20.86 25.47 -5.61
N LEU A 107 21.16 24.54 -4.68
CA LEU A 107 20.66 24.56 -3.31
C LEU A 107 21.80 24.18 -2.37
N SER A 108 22.01 24.98 -1.33
CA SER A 108 22.95 24.64 -0.25
C SER A 108 22.48 23.40 0.52
N GLN A 109 23.39 22.74 1.23
CA GLN A 109 23.04 21.60 2.06
C GLN A 109 21.90 21.92 3.04
N ILE A 110 21.91 23.12 3.63
CA ILE A 110 20.85 23.56 4.57
C ILE A 110 19.50 23.73 3.83
N GLN A 111 19.50 24.35 2.66
CA GLN A 111 18.30 24.55 1.86
C GLN A 111 17.73 23.19 1.37
N SER A 112 18.58 22.33 0.84
CA SER A 112 18.20 20.99 0.42
C SER A 112 17.62 20.19 1.59
N GLY A 113 18.28 20.19 2.74
CA GLY A 113 17.80 19.53 3.97
C GLY A 113 16.45 20.07 4.44
N LEU A 114 16.30 21.40 4.47
CA LEU A 114 15.05 22.03 4.91
C LEU A 114 13.89 21.69 3.96
N TYR A 115 14.08 21.83 2.65
CA TYR A 115 13.03 21.60 1.68
C TYR A 115 12.64 20.11 1.59
N ARG A 116 13.61 19.19 1.67
CA ARG A 116 13.34 17.74 1.76
C ARG A 116 12.56 17.38 3.02
N THR A 117 12.92 17.98 4.17
CA THR A 117 12.20 17.76 5.43
C THR A 117 10.78 18.30 5.37
N ILE A 118 10.56 19.47 4.78
CA ILE A 118 9.21 20.01 4.56
C ILE A 118 8.40 19.07 3.65
N ALA A 119 8.98 18.61 2.54
CA ALA A 119 8.33 17.68 1.64
C ALA A 119 7.99 16.35 2.35
N PHE A 120 8.89 15.83 3.16
CA PHE A 120 8.67 14.66 4.03
C PHE A 120 7.46 14.85 4.96
N VAL A 121 7.40 15.98 5.66
CA VAL A 121 6.26 16.28 6.54
C VAL A 121 4.96 16.42 5.75
N LEU A 122 4.98 17.06 4.57
CA LEU A 122 3.81 17.16 3.70
C LEU A 122 3.34 15.79 3.22
N GLY A 123 4.25 14.86 2.89
CA GLY A 123 3.93 13.48 2.56
C GLY A 123 3.26 12.74 3.71
N CYS A 124 3.79 12.89 4.93
CA CYS A 124 3.17 12.35 6.14
C CYS A 124 1.75 12.93 6.34
N VAL A 125 1.59 14.23 6.20
CA VAL A 125 0.28 14.90 6.36
C VAL A 125 -0.72 14.40 5.32
N ALA A 126 -0.33 14.30 4.04
CA ALA A 126 -1.20 13.84 2.97
C ALA A 126 -1.67 12.38 3.18
N SER A 127 -0.75 11.47 3.50
CA SER A 127 -1.06 10.08 3.84
C SER A 127 -1.94 9.98 5.08
N GLY A 128 -1.62 10.74 6.13
CA GLY A 128 -2.40 10.80 7.36
C GLY A 128 -3.81 11.33 7.17
N LEU A 129 -3.98 12.36 6.34
CA LEU A 129 -5.30 12.91 5.98
C LEU A 129 -6.14 11.89 5.22
N THR A 130 -5.53 11.14 4.30
CA THR A 130 -6.22 10.08 3.56
C THR A 130 -6.77 9.02 4.51
N GLY A 131 -5.95 8.50 5.42
CA GLY A 131 -6.38 7.52 6.42
C GLY A 131 -7.41 8.10 7.40
N TYR A 132 -7.20 9.32 7.89
CA TYR A 132 -8.12 10.01 8.80
C TYR A 132 -9.51 10.22 8.20
N ILE A 133 -9.58 10.75 6.97
CA ILE A 133 -10.84 11.01 6.28
C ILE A 133 -11.54 9.71 5.94
N GLY A 134 -10.79 8.71 5.43
CA GLY A 134 -11.32 7.38 5.12
C GLY A 134 -11.99 6.74 6.32
N MET A 135 -11.29 6.63 7.45
CA MET A 135 -11.84 6.07 8.69
C MET A 135 -13.01 6.88 9.26
N THR A 136 -12.86 8.21 9.32
CA THR A 136 -13.90 9.07 9.90
C THR A 136 -15.22 8.97 9.15
N LEU A 137 -15.16 8.78 7.83
CA LEU A 137 -16.38 8.59 7.06
C LEU A 137 -16.84 7.13 7.08
N ALA A 138 -15.95 6.14 7.11
CA ALA A 138 -16.30 4.74 7.22
C ALA A 138 -17.15 4.48 8.48
N THR A 139 -16.71 4.92 9.67
CA THR A 139 -17.46 4.80 10.92
C THR A 139 -18.85 5.41 10.87
N ARG A 140 -19.06 6.43 10.05
CA ARG A 140 -20.38 7.05 9.83
C ARG A 140 -21.16 6.39 8.70
N GLY A 141 -20.48 5.81 7.73
CA GLY A 141 -21.03 5.08 6.60
C GLY A 141 -21.62 3.72 7.02
N ASN A 142 -20.98 3.03 7.97
CA ASN A 142 -21.38 1.73 8.46
C ASN A 142 -22.85 1.71 8.89
N VAL A 143 -23.24 2.56 9.83
CA VAL A 143 -24.63 2.65 10.34
C VAL A 143 -25.62 3.07 9.26
N ARG A 144 -25.22 3.94 8.34
CA ARG A 144 -26.06 4.40 7.23
C ARG A 144 -26.28 3.32 6.18
N THR A 145 -25.28 2.45 5.99
CA THR A 145 -25.39 1.26 5.13
C THR A 145 -26.36 0.25 5.75
N ALA A 146 -26.22 -0.02 7.05
CA ALA A 146 -27.16 -0.87 7.79
C ALA A 146 -28.60 -0.32 7.73
N ALA A 147 -28.78 0.98 7.93
CA ALA A 147 -30.07 1.63 7.83
C ALA A 147 -30.68 1.57 6.43
N ALA A 148 -29.86 1.67 5.38
CA ALA A 148 -30.31 1.51 4.00
C ALA A 148 -30.75 0.09 3.69
N ALA A 149 -30.00 -0.91 4.17
CA ALA A 149 -30.36 -2.34 4.05
C ALA A 149 -31.69 -2.65 4.78
N ARG A 150 -31.90 -2.05 5.95
CA ARG A 150 -33.16 -2.18 6.72
C ARG A 150 -34.39 -1.72 5.95
N ARG A 151 -34.24 -0.79 5.00
CA ARG A 151 -35.33 -0.37 4.10
C ARG A 151 -35.62 -1.38 3.00
N GLY A 152 -34.91 -2.51 2.94
CA GLY A 152 -35.10 -3.56 1.92
C GLY A 152 -34.49 -3.20 0.55
N SER A 153 -33.55 -2.27 0.47
CA SER A 153 -32.95 -1.80 -0.79
C SER A 153 -31.47 -2.15 -0.89
N MET A 154 -31.14 -3.25 -1.58
CA MET A 154 -29.76 -3.59 -1.94
C MET A 154 -29.07 -2.44 -2.70
N LYS A 155 -29.80 -1.79 -3.59
CA LYS A 155 -29.30 -0.67 -4.39
C LYS A 155 -28.82 0.49 -3.52
N ASP A 156 -29.62 0.88 -2.52
CA ASP A 156 -29.28 2.02 -1.65
C ASP A 156 -28.15 1.65 -0.68
N ALA A 157 -28.19 0.44 -0.12
CA ALA A 157 -27.15 -0.06 0.78
C ALA A 157 -25.80 -0.12 0.08
N LEU A 158 -25.71 -0.75 -1.11
CA LEU A 158 -24.50 -0.75 -1.94
C LEU A 158 -24.02 0.67 -2.26
N GLN A 159 -24.95 1.56 -2.61
CA GLN A 159 -24.59 2.92 -3.00
C GLN A 159 -24.00 3.73 -1.83
N VAL A 160 -24.54 3.56 -0.62
CA VAL A 160 -24.02 4.20 0.59
C VAL A 160 -22.64 3.65 0.92
N ALA A 161 -22.49 2.33 0.99
CA ALA A 161 -21.23 1.69 1.31
C ALA A 161 -20.11 2.04 0.30
N PHE A 162 -20.40 1.92 -1.00
CA PHE A 162 -19.40 2.19 -2.03
C PHE A 162 -19.03 3.68 -2.14
N ARG A 163 -19.98 4.60 -1.92
CA ARG A 163 -19.69 6.04 -1.87
C ARG A 163 -18.89 6.43 -0.64
N THR A 164 -19.09 5.74 0.47
CA THR A 164 -18.25 5.90 1.66
C THR A 164 -16.79 5.60 1.32
N GLY A 165 -16.52 4.47 0.67
CA GLY A 165 -15.20 4.16 0.14
C GLY A 165 -14.72 5.15 -0.93
N GLY A 166 -15.63 5.62 -1.77
CA GLY A 166 -15.35 6.62 -2.82
C GLY A 166 -14.72 7.91 -2.29
N VAL A 167 -15.04 8.29 -1.07
CA VAL A 167 -14.38 9.45 -0.43
C VAL A 167 -12.90 9.17 -0.21
N ALA A 168 -12.56 8.03 0.42
CA ALA A 168 -11.16 7.64 0.62
C ALA A 168 -10.41 7.59 -0.71
N GLY A 169 -11.02 6.99 -1.76
CA GLY A 169 -10.45 6.92 -3.11
C GLY A 169 -10.17 8.29 -3.73
N MET A 170 -11.12 9.23 -3.64
CA MET A 170 -10.96 10.57 -4.20
C MET A 170 -9.90 11.39 -3.46
N PHE A 171 -9.81 11.28 -2.12
CA PHE A 171 -8.76 11.95 -1.35
C PHE A 171 -7.39 11.33 -1.60
N THR A 172 -7.30 10.02 -1.75
CA THR A 172 -6.05 9.32 -2.10
C THR A 172 -5.46 9.87 -3.41
N VAL A 173 -6.22 9.82 -4.50
CA VAL A 173 -5.71 10.26 -5.81
C VAL A 173 -5.56 11.78 -5.91
N GLY A 174 -6.43 12.53 -5.23
CA GLY A 174 -6.40 13.98 -5.22
C GLY A 174 -5.20 14.55 -4.47
N LEU A 175 -4.94 14.10 -3.23
CA LEU A 175 -3.81 14.58 -2.43
C LEU A 175 -2.47 14.17 -3.02
N GLY A 176 -2.35 12.93 -3.54
CA GLY A 176 -1.12 12.47 -4.17
C GLY A 176 -0.76 13.28 -5.42
N LEU A 177 -1.68 13.40 -6.36
CA LEU A 177 -1.42 14.17 -7.59
C LEU A 177 -1.20 15.66 -7.30
N LEU A 178 -1.92 16.24 -6.34
CA LEU A 178 -1.75 17.64 -5.95
C LEU A 178 -0.37 17.89 -5.34
N GLY A 179 0.06 17.02 -4.42
CA GLY A 179 1.37 17.11 -3.77
C GLY A 179 2.51 17.08 -4.76
N ALA A 180 2.53 16.08 -5.66
CA ALA A 180 3.55 15.99 -6.71
C ALA A 180 3.52 17.20 -7.65
N THR A 181 2.34 17.64 -8.10
CA THR A 181 2.19 18.80 -8.98
C THR A 181 2.73 20.07 -8.35
N VAL A 182 2.41 20.34 -7.07
CA VAL A 182 2.89 21.52 -6.35
C VAL A 182 4.41 21.48 -6.17
N ILE A 183 4.98 20.32 -5.81
CA ILE A 183 6.44 20.18 -5.64
C ILE A 183 7.16 20.46 -6.97
N ILE A 184 6.68 19.91 -8.09
CA ILE A 184 7.28 20.17 -9.39
C ILE A 184 7.18 21.65 -9.79
N ALA A 185 6.02 22.27 -9.57
CA ALA A 185 5.82 23.68 -9.88
C ALA A 185 6.75 24.62 -9.09
N LEU A 186 7.01 24.29 -7.81
CA LEU A 186 7.85 25.11 -6.95
C LEU A 186 9.35 24.85 -7.14
N PHE A 187 9.76 23.60 -7.31
CA PHE A 187 11.17 23.19 -7.28
C PHE A 187 11.76 22.88 -8.64
N GLN A 188 10.95 22.69 -9.68
CA GLN A 188 11.38 22.47 -11.07
C GLN A 188 12.56 21.47 -11.17
N ASN A 189 13.72 21.94 -11.60
CA ASN A 189 14.92 21.13 -11.82
C ASN A 189 15.47 20.42 -10.56
N THR A 190 15.04 20.81 -9.36
CA THR A 190 15.39 20.15 -8.08
C THR A 190 14.23 19.34 -7.50
N SER A 191 13.12 19.22 -8.24
CA SER A 191 11.88 18.59 -7.76
C SER A 191 12.05 17.10 -7.41
N SER A 192 12.89 16.35 -8.09
CA SER A 192 13.14 14.94 -7.82
C SER A 192 13.57 14.69 -6.36
N ALA A 193 14.51 15.49 -5.87
CA ALA A 193 14.99 15.40 -4.50
C ALA A 193 13.88 15.66 -3.46
N MET A 194 12.97 16.59 -3.74
CA MET A 194 11.84 16.91 -2.87
C MET A 194 10.74 15.85 -2.97
N LEU A 195 10.50 15.30 -4.16
CA LEU A 195 9.54 14.22 -4.39
C LEU A 195 9.92 12.92 -3.64
N VAL A 196 11.21 12.57 -3.59
CA VAL A 196 11.69 11.44 -2.77
C VAL A 196 11.37 11.68 -1.29
N GLY A 197 11.57 12.90 -0.79
CA GLY A 197 11.18 13.27 0.57
C GLY A 197 9.67 13.12 0.82
N PHE A 198 8.84 13.61 -0.10
CA PHE A 198 7.38 13.53 -0.04
C PHE A 198 6.91 12.06 -0.07
N GLY A 199 7.43 11.26 -1.02
CA GLY A 199 7.15 9.83 -1.10
C GLY A 199 7.54 9.08 0.17
N PHE A 200 8.72 9.38 0.74
CA PHE A 200 9.17 8.76 1.99
C PHE A 200 8.25 9.09 3.16
N GLY A 201 7.79 10.34 3.27
CA GLY A 201 6.82 10.74 4.29
C GLY A 201 5.50 9.98 4.18
N GLY A 202 4.98 9.87 2.96
CA GLY A 202 3.77 9.09 2.66
C GLY A 202 3.91 7.62 3.02
N SER A 203 5.03 7.01 2.62
CA SER A 203 5.34 5.60 2.85
C SER A 203 5.55 5.27 4.32
N LEU A 204 6.28 6.09 5.05
CA LEU A 204 6.55 5.85 6.46
C LEU A 204 5.26 5.92 7.28
N LEU A 205 4.39 6.89 6.98
CA LEU A 205 3.11 6.99 7.68
C LEU A 205 2.18 5.84 7.30
N ALA A 206 2.13 5.43 6.03
CA ALA A 206 1.37 4.27 5.60
C ALA A 206 1.81 2.99 6.32
N LEU A 207 3.12 2.77 6.48
CA LEU A 207 3.66 1.65 7.25
C LEU A 207 3.14 1.67 8.71
N PHE A 208 3.15 2.84 9.34
CA PHE A 208 2.69 2.97 10.73
C PHE A 208 1.19 2.74 10.87
N LEU A 209 0.37 3.29 9.97
CA LEU A 209 -1.07 3.08 9.99
C LEU A 209 -1.42 1.62 9.69
N ARG A 210 -0.73 1.00 8.73
CA ARG A 210 -0.99 -0.38 8.31
C ARG A 210 -0.60 -1.40 9.39
N VAL A 211 0.60 -1.28 9.96
CA VAL A 211 1.08 -2.21 11.01
C VAL A 211 0.30 -2.00 12.31
N GLY A 212 0.15 -0.77 12.75
CA GLY A 212 -0.55 -0.47 14.00
C GLY A 212 -2.04 -0.83 13.93
N GLY A 213 -2.71 -0.44 12.84
CA GLY A 213 -4.12 -0.79 12.60
C GLY A 213 -4.32 -2.30 12.50
N GLY A 214 -3.48 -3.01 11.74
CA GLY A 214 -3.56 -4.47 11.60
C GLY A 214 -3.34 -5.23 12.91
N ILE A 215 -2.40 -4.77 13.77
CA ILE A 215 -2.22 -5.38 15.11
C ILE A 215 -3.46 -5.14 15.98
N PHE A 216 -4.03 -3.94 15.95
CA PHE A 216 -5.26 -3.62 16.70
C PHE A 216 -6.41 -4.52 16.27
N THR A 217 -6.76 -4.48 14.98
CA THR A 217 -7.88 -5.21 14.38
C THR A 217 -7.79 -6.70 14.71
N LYS A 218 -6.68 -7.32 14.36
CA LYS A 218 -6.57 -8.77 14.47
C LYS A 218 -6.31 -9.28 15.89
N ALA A 219 -5.87 -8.43 16.79
CA ALA A 219 -5.84 -8.80 18.19
C ALA A 219 -7.24 -8.78 18.84
N ALA A 220 -8.12 -7.85 18.43
CA ALA A 220 -9.50 -7.79 18.86
C ALA A 220 -10.30 -8.97 18.28
N ASP A 221 -10.21 -9.20 16.97
CA ASP A 221 -10.88 -10.24 16.22
C ASP A 221 -10.53 -11.65 16.73
N VAL A 222 -9.22 -12.02 16.76
CA VAL A 222 -8.75 -13.30 17.30
C VAL A 222 -9.19 -13.48 18.77
N GLY A 223 -9.16 -12.42 19.57
CA GLY A 223 -9.61 -12.45 20.95
C GLY A 223 -11.11 -12.66 21.10
N ALA A 224 -11.91 -12.02 20.22
CA ALA A 224 -13.36 -12.18 20.15
C ALA A 224 -13.75 -13.59 19.72
N ASP A 225 -13.10 -14.11 18.68
CA ASP A 225 -13.41 -15.40 18.07
C ASP A 225 -13.08 -16.58 18.99
N LEU A 226 -11.90 -16.59 19.60
CA LEU A 226 -11.48 -17.69 20.46
C LEU A 226 -12.42 -17.85 21.68
N VAL A 227 -12.81 -16.76 22.31
CA VAL A 227 -13.67 -16.85 23.49
C VAL A 227 -15.16 -16.88 23.10
N GLY A 228 -15.59 -16.06 22.14
CA GLY A 228 -16.98 -15.98 21.71
C GLY A 228 -17.43 -17.22 20.94
N LYS A 229 -16.82 -17.48 19.80
CA LYS A 229 -17.25 -18.57 18.89
C LYS A 229 -16.84 -19.95 19.39
N VAL A 230 -15.57 -20.10 19.82
CA VAL A 230 -15.01 -21.43 20.15
C VAL A 230 -15.38 -21.86 21.56
N GLU A 231 -15.22 -20.99 22.58
CA GLU A 231 -15.46 -21.35 23.98
C GLU A 231 -16.94 -21.16 24.41
N ALA A 232 -17.51 -19.99 24.12
CA ALA A 232 -18.87 -19.64 24.58
C ALA A 232 -19.95 -20.06 23.59
N GLY A 233 -19.64 -20.33 22.32
CA GLY A 233 -20.61 -20.74 21.29
C GLY A 233 -21.61 -19.67 20.90
N ILE A 234 -21.28 -18.38 21.06
CA ILE A 234 -22.11 -17.25 20.67
C ILE A 234 -21.76 -16.78 19.25
N PRO A 235 -22.68 -16.09 18.55
CA PRO A 235 -22.42 -15.50 17.23
C PRO A 235 -21.22 -14.53 17.23
N GLU A 236 -20.73 -14.17 16.04
CA GLU A 236 -19.57 -13.31 15.82
C GLU A 236 -19.75 -11.93 16.43
N ASP A 237 -20.80 -11.24 16.02
CA ASP A 237 -21.14 -9.89 16.47
C ASP A 237 -22.16 -9.89 17.64
N ASP A 238 -22.11 -10.89 18.51
CA ASP A 238 -23.01 -10.94 19.67
C ASP A 238 -22.68 -9.80 20.65
N PRO A 239 -23.67 -8.94 21.00
CA PRO A 239 -23.44 -7.80 21.90
C PRO A 239 -22.99 -8.19 23.31
N ARG A 240 -23.06 -9.47 23.67
CA ARG A 240 -22.57 -9.99 24.95
C ARG A 240 -21.04 -10.14 24.96
N ASN A 241 -20.40 -10.21 23.79
CA ASN A 241 -18.94 -10.32 23.71
C ASN A 241 -18.27 -8.95 23.93
N PRO A 242 -17.46 -8.77 24.99
CA PRO A 242 -16.78 -7.48 25.25
C PRO A 242 -15.81 -7.04 24.16
N ALA A 243 -15.38 -7.92 23.27
CA ALA A 243 -14.44 -7.62 22.21
C ALA A 243 -15.10 -7.16 20.90
N THR A 244 -16.41 -7.36 20.70
CA THR A 244 -17.11 -7.05 19.44
C THR A 244 -16.98 -5.58 19.00
N ILE A 245 -17.13 -4.62 19.92
CA ILE A 245 -16.94 -3.20 19.57
C ILE A 245 -15.48 -2.91 19.20
N ALA A 246 -14.51 -3.54 19.87
CA ALA A 246 -13.11 -3.36 19.55
C ALA A 246 -12.77 -3.94 18.17
N ASP A 247 -13.38 -5.05 17.78
CA ASP A 247 -13.26 -5.66 16.46
C ASP A 247 -13.79 -4.72 15.37
N ASN A 248 -15.02 -4.26 15.51
CA ASN A 248 -15.61 -3.26 14.60
C ASN A 248 -14.80 -1.94 14.52
N VAL A 249 -14.21 -1.48 15.63
CA VAL A 249 -13.25 -0.36 15.62
C VAL A 249 -12.02 -0.72 14.80
N GLY A 250 -11.52 -1.92 14.97
CA GLY A 250 -10.37 -2.46 14.30
C GLY A 250 -10.47 -2.39 12.78
N ASP A 251 -11.56 -2.85 12.21
CA ASP A 251 -11.82 -2.80 10.76
C ASP A 251 -11.74 -1.38 10.20
N ASN A 252 -12.27 -0.41 10.95
CA ASN A 252 -12.21 0.99 10.52
C ASN A 252 -10.78 1.54 10.57
N VAL A 253 -9.97 1.19 11.57
CA VAL A 253 -8.60 1.72 11.71
C VAL A 253 -7.56 0.90 10.93
N GLY A 254 -7.72 -0.42 10.83
CA GLY A 254 -6.83 -1.31 10.11
C GLY A 254 -7.07 -1.31 8.60
N ASP A 255 -8.30 -1.59 8.23
CA ASP A 255 -8.66 -1.80 6.83
C ASP A 255 -9.07 -0.49 6.13
N CYS A 256 -9.84 0.41 6.75
CA CYS A 256 -10.15 1.68 6.08
C CYS A 256 -8.99 2.67 6.12
N ALA A 257 -8.43 2.98 7.30
CA ALA A 257 -7.36 3.98 7.39
C ALA A 257 -6.01 3.44 6.89
N GLY A 258 -5.64 2.22 7.31
CA GLY A 258 -4.36 1.61 6.96
C GLY A 258 -4.23 1.31 5.47
N MET A 259 -5.28 0.76 4.82
CA MET A 259 -5.25 0.43 3.39
C MET A 259 -5.35 1.67 2.51
N ALA A 260 -6.14 2.68 2.88
CA ALA A 260 -6.19 3.94 2.15
C ALA A 260 -4.81 4.64 2.13
N ALA A 261 -4.08 4.63 3.25
CA ALA A 261 -2.72 5.14 3.33
C ALA A 261 -1.71 4.31 2.52
N ASP A 262 -1.83 2.98 2.50
CA ASP A 262 -0.98 2.07 1.72
C ASP A 262 -1.16 2.28 0.21
N LEU A 263 -2.40 2.43 -0.26
CA LEU A 263 -2.68 2.74 -1.66
C LEU A 263 -2.29 4.17 -2.04
N PHE A 264 -2.41 5.15 -1.12
CA PHE A 264 -1.86 6.50 -1.30
C PHE A 264 -0.35 6.42 -1.53
N GLU A 265 0.36 5.69 -0.70
CA GLU A 265 1.79 5.45 -0.84
C GLU A 265 2.15 4.84 -2.19
N SER A 266 1.48 3.74 -2.58
CA SER A 266 1.73 3.07 -3.86
C SER A 266 1.51 4.00 -5.05
N TYR A 267 0.45 4.81 -4.99
CA TYR A 267 0.10 5.80 -6.00
C TYR A 267 1.21 6.85 -6.14
N GLU A 268 1.67 7.39 -5.01
CA GLU A 268 2.65 8.47 -4.97
C GLU A 268 4.05 8.01 -5.34
N VAL A 269 4.53 6.93 -4.75
CA VAL A 269 5.89 6.40 -4.98
C VAL A 269 6.10 5.99 -6.44
N THR A 270 5.08 5.38 -7.06
CA THR A 270 5.14 5.04 -8.50
C THR A 270 5.21 6.28 -9.38
N LEU A 271 4.49 7.35 -9.01
CA LEU A 271 4.54 8.63 -9.72
C LEU A 271 5.94 9.25 -9.59
N VAL A 272 6.49 9.29 -8.37
CA VAL A 272 7.85 9.81 -8.10
C VAL A 272 8.90 9.06 -8.93
N ALA A 273 8.91 7.73 -8.89
CA ALA A 273 9.84 6.93 -9.68
C ALA A 273 9.68 7.16 -11.20
N SER A 274 8.43 7.28 -11.68
CA SER A 274 8.15 7.55 -13.10
C SER A 274 8.66 8.92 -13.55
N ILE A 275 8.56 9.94 -12.71
CA ILE A 275 9.06 11.29 -13.00
C ILE A 275 10.59 11.28 -13.09
N ILE A 276 11.25 10.65 -12.13
CA ILE A 276 12.72 10.59 -12.07
C ILE A 276 13.27 9.87 -13.29
N LEU A 277 12.78 8.65 -13.55
CA LEU A 277 13.21 7.84 -14.68
C LEU A 277 12.82 8.44 -16.02
N GLY A 278 11.70 9.18 -16.10
CA GLY A 278 11.22 9.79 -17.34
C GLY A 278 12.14 10.86 -17.89
N VAL A 279 12.72 11.70 -17.02
CA VAL A 279 13.71 12.72 -17.42
C VAL A 279 14.95 12.06 -17.98
N ALA A 280 15.51 11.05 -17.29
CA ALA A 280 16.68 10.31 -17.71
C ALA A 280 16.43 9.54 -19.03
N ALA A 281 15.30 8.84 -19.12
CA ALA A 281 14.93 8.03 -20.28
C ALA A 281 14.73 8.86 -21.56
N PHE A 282 14.10 10.03 -21.47
CA PHE A 282 13.92 10.89 -22.63
C PHE A 282 15.24 11.53 -23.07
N ASN A 283 16.10 11.83 -22.10
CA ASN A 283 17.44 12.32 -22.40
C ASN A 283 18.32 11.27 -23.08
N SER A 284 18.30 10.00 -22.63
CA SER A 284 19.11 8.91 -23.23
C SER A 284 18.77 8.65 -24.69
N VAL A 285 17.49 8.83 -25.06
CA VAL A 285 17.03 8.66 -26.45
C VAL A 285 17.01 9.96 -27.25
N GLY A 286 17.58 11.06 -26.71
CA GLY A 286 17.71 12.34 -27.41
C GLY A 286 16.41 13.13 -27.58
N LEU A 287 15.42 12.89 -26.73
CA LEU A 287 14.14 13.59 -26.68
C LEU A 287 14.12 14.70 -25.64
N ASN A 288 13.07 15.54 -25.67
CA ASN A 288 12.88 16.57 -24.66
C ASN A 288 12.59 15.93 -23.27
N PRO A 289 13.49 16.06 -22.28
CA PRO A 289 13.33 15.45 -20.96
C PRO A 289 12.06 15.90 -20.22
N ALA A 290 11.58 17.13 -20.48
CA ALA A 290 10.36 17.64 -19.87
C ALA A 290 9.11 16.82 -20.25
N LEU A 291 9.09 16.18 -21.43
CA LEU A 291 8.01 15.27 -21.83
C LEU A 291 8.00 14.01 -20.97
N GLY A 292 9.17 13.47 -20.62
CA GLY A 292 9.31 12.33 -19.72
C GLY A 292 8.78 12.63 -18.30
N LEU A 293 8.95 13.87 -17.83
CA LEU A 293 8.42 14.33 -16.54
C LEU A 293 6.90 14.53 -16.57
N VAL A 294 6.35 15.17 -17.60
CA VAL A 294 4.93 15.55 -17.60
C VAL A 294 4.00 14.42 -18.05
N PHE A 295 4.50 13.42 -18.80
CA PHE A 295 3.67 12.30 -19.23
C PHE A 295 3.07 11.51 -18.07
N PRO A 296 3.83 11.11 -17.03
CA PRO A 296 3.27 10.47 -15.85
C PRO A 296 2.20 11.31 -15.14
N LEU A 297 2.40 12.62 -15.01
CA LEU A 297 1.41 13.53 -14.40
C LEU A 297 0.11 13.58 -15.18
N ALA A 298 0.21 13.71 -16.53
CA ALA A 298 -0.95 13.72 -17.40
C ALA A 298 -1.69 12.36 -17.37
N ALA A 299 -0.96 11.25 -17.37
CA ALA A 299 -1.54 9.91 -17.25
C ALA A 299 -2.28 9.74 -15.91
N ARG A 300 -1.72 10.27 -14.80
CA ARG A 300 -2.42 10.31 -13.51
C ARG A 300 -3.65 11.18 -13.53
N ALA A 301 -3.61 12.36 -14.13
CA ALA A 301 -4.78 13.24 -14.28
C ALA A 301 -5.92 12.54 -15.03
N ILE A 302 -5.59 11.81 -16.11
CA ILE A 302 -6.55 10.96 -16.84
C ILE A 302 -7.12 9.88 -15.91
N GLY A 303 -6.27 9.19 -15.14
CA GLY A 303 -6.69 8.16 -14.19
C GLY A 303 -7.61 8.71 -13.08
N VAL A 304 -7.39 9.94 -12.62
CA VAL A 304 -8.27 10.64 -11.66
C VAL A 304 -9.66 10.84 -12.26
N ILE A 305 -9.75 11.39 -13.47
CA ILE A 305 -11.04 11.61 -14.16
C ILE A 305 -11.74 10.27 -14.43
N ALA A 306 -10.98 9.27 -14.87
CA ALA A 306 -11.49 7.91 -15.09
C ALA A 306 -12.02 7.29 -13.79
N SER A 307 -11.32 7.47 -12.67
CA SER A 307 -11.76 7.00 -11.34
C SER A 307 -13.04 7.69 -10.88
N ILE A 308 -13.17 9.01 -11.08
CA ILE A 308 -14.42 9.73 -10.80
C ILE A 308 -15.58 9.11 -11.57
N ALA A 309 -15.42 8.91 -12.87
CA ALA A 309 -16.45 8.29 -13.71
C ALA A 309 -16.77 6.85 -13.25
N GLY A 310 -15.74 6.06 -12.90
CA GLY A 310 -15.86 4.71 -12.38
C GLY A 310 -16.67 4.64 -11.09
N VAL A 311 -16.38 5.47 -10.11
CA VAL A 311 -17.12 5.52 -8.82
C VAL A 311 -18.60 5.85 -9.05
N PHE A 312 -18.92 6.78 -9.95
CA PHE A 312 -20.33 7.09 -10.28
C PHE A 312 -21.01 6.01 -11.14
N ALA A 313 -20.26 5.17 -11.85
CA ALA A 313 -20.79 4.05 -12.63
C ALA A 313 -21.22 2.86 -11.77
N VAL A 314 -20.75 2.77 -10.51
CA VAL A 314 -21.16 1.74 -9.55
C VAL A 314 -22.58 2.04 -9.07
N ARG A 315 -23.55 1.41 -9.73
CA ARG A 315 -24.99 1.52 -9.39
C ARG A 315 -25.66 0.17 -9.62
N ALA A 316 -26.24 -0.42 -8.60
CA ALA A 316 -27.08 -1.61 -8.77
C ALA A 316 -28.36 -1.26 -9.53
N LYS A 317 -28.79 -2.16 -10.40
CA LYS A 317 -30.12 -2.10 -11.06
C LYS A 317 -31.17 -2.66 -10.10
N GLU A 318 -32.43 -2.32 -10.33
CA GLU A 318 -33.53 -2.92 -9.58
C GLU A 318 -33.58 -4.44 -9.83
N GLY A 319 -33.63 -5.23 -8.75
CA GLY A 319 -33.62 -6.69 -8.81
C GLY A 319 -32.21 -7.32 -8.93
N GLU A 320 -31.13 -6.54 -8.93
CA GLU A 320 -29.76 -7.06 -8.92
C GLU A 320 -29.38 -7.47 -7.47
N THR A 321 -29.13 -8.76 -7.26
CA THR A 321 -28.84 -9.35 -5.95
C THR A 321 -27.35 -9.46 -5.67
N ASN A 322 -26.50 -9.40 -6.69
CA ASN A 322 -25.05 -9.53 -6.58
C ASN A 322 -24.37 -8.16 -6.76
N ALA A 323 -23.81 -7.64 -5.68
CA ALA A 323 -23.13 -6.32 -5.64
C ALA A 323 -21.80 -6.28 -6.41
N LEU A 324 -21.16 -7.43 -6.68
CA LEU A 324 -19.88 -7.48 -7.42
C LEU A 324 -20.01 -7.02 -8.87
N LYS A 325 -21.16 -7.31 -9.52
CA LYS A 325 -21.39 -6.90 -10.93
C LYS A 325 -21.34 -5.37 -11.13
N PRO A 326 -22.07 -4.52 -10.36
CA PRO A 326 -21.93 -3.07 -10.47
C PRO A 326 -20.51 -2.56 -10.11
N ILE A 327 -19.81 -3.17 -9.15
CA ILE A 327 -18.43 -2.81 -8.79
C ILE A 327 -17.50 -3.07 -9.99
N ASN A 328 -17.52 -4.27 -10.56
CA ASN A 328 -16.73 -4.62 -11.73
C ASN A 328 -17.05 -3.73 -12.94
N ARG A 329 -18.31 -3.27 -13.11
CA ARG A 329 -18.68 -2.30 -14.13
C ARG A 329 -18.02 -0.95 -13.92
N GLY A 330 -17.96 -0.45 -12.70
CA GLY A 330 -17.24 0.79 -12.34
C GLY A 330 -15.76 0.70 -12.69
N PHE A 331 -15.14 -0.42 -12.35
CA PHE A 331 -13.75 -0.69 -12.69
C PHE A 331 -13.52 -0.74 -14.22
N ALA A 332 -14.38 -1.41 -14.96
CA ALA A 332 -14.29 -1.50 -16.42
C ALA A 332 -14.42 -0.12 -17.08
N VAL A 333 -15.34 0.74 -16.60
CA VAL A 333 -15.49 2.11 -17.09
C VAL A 333 -14.22 2.92 -16.85
N ALA A 334 -13.64 2.85 -15.64
CA ALA A 334 -12.41 3.55 -15.34
C ALA A 334 -11.24 3.05 -16.21
N GLY A 335 -11.10 1.74 -16.37
CA GLY A 335 -10.07 1.13 -17.21
C GLY A 335 -10.18 1.56 -18.67
N LEU A 336 -11.39 1.52 -19.24
CA LEU A 336 -11.64 1.94 -20.62
C LEU A 336 -11.31 3.42 -20.86
N LEU A 337 -11.75 4.29 -19.95
CA LEU A 337 -11.44 5.72 -20.04
C LEU A 337 -9.94 6.00 -19.92
N THR A 338 -9.24 5.25 -19.07
CA THR A 338 -7.78 5.32 -18.97
C THR A 338 -7.11 4.92 -20.27
N VAL A 339 -7.54 3.81 -20.90
CA VAL A 339 -7.00 3.36 -22.20
C VAL A 339 -7.21 4.42 -23.27
N ILE A 340 -8.41 4.97 -23.39
CA ILE A 340 -8.73 6.01 -24.40
C ILE A 340 -7.90 7.29 -24.13
N GLY A 341 -7.85 7.74 -22.90
CA GLY A 341 -7.15 8.97 -22.53
C GLY A 341 -5.64 8.86 -22.69
N THR A 342 -5.04 7.74 -22.29
CA THR A 342 -3.59 7.51 -22.43
C THR A 342 -3.19 7.25 -23.89
N PHE A 343 -4.06 6.61 -24.70
CA PHE A 343 -3.86 6.53 -26.13
C PHE A 343 -3.76 7.93 -26.75
N TRP A 344 -4.74 8.78 -26.45
CA TRP A 344 -4.75 10.15 -26.95
C TRP A 344 -3.51 10.92 -26.51
N LEU A 345 -3.13 10.84 -25.21
CA LEU A 345 -1.95 11.50 -24.67
C LEU A 345 -0.67 11.02 -25.37
N ALA A 346 -0.48 9.71 -25.51
CA ALA A 346 0.72 9.15 -26.09
C ALA A 346 0.89 9.50 -27.58
N PHE A 347 -0.19 9.43 -28.37
CA PHE A 347 -0.11 9.65 -29.81
C PHE A 347 -0.27 11.11 -30.22
N GLN A 348 -1.07 11.92 -29.50
CA GLN A 348 -1.33 13.31 -29.88
C GLN A 348 -0.35 14.30 -29.25
N TYR A 349 0.21 13.97 -28.09
CA TYR A 349 1.09 14.88 -27.38
C TYR A 349 2.57 14.47 -27.53
N VAL A 350 2.93 13.22 -27.26
CA VAL A 350 4.31 12.75 -27.29
C VAL A 350 4.72 12.22 -28.68
N GLY A 351 3.87 11.42 -29.29
CA GLY A 351 4.17 10.73 -30.55
C GLY A 351 3.98 11.53 -31.83
N ASN A 352 3.59 12.81 -31.74
CA ASN A 352 3.41 13.67 -32.92
C ASN A 352 4.63 14.58 -33.11
N PRO A 353 5.47 14.35 -34.13
CA PRO A 353 6.67 15.14 -34.40
C PRO A 353 6.40 16.64 -34.63
N ASP A 354 5.20 17.01 -35.12
CA ASP A 354 4.83 18.39 -35.37
C ASP A 354 4.49 19.19 -34.09
N LYS A 355 4.29 18.51 -32.96
CA LYS A 355 3.89 19.13 -31.70
C LYS A 355 4.93 19.10 -30.56
N GLY A 356 6.18 18.95 -30.88
CA GLY A 356 7.24 19.12 -29.87
C GLY A 356 8.13 17.92 -29.59
N ALA A 357 7.90 16.80 -30.21
CA ALA A 357 8.89 15.73 -30.30
C ALA A 357 9.90 16.04 -31.42
N ALA A 358 10.40 17.29 -31.45
CA ALA A 358 11.45 17.73 -32.34
C ALA A 358 12.73 16.98 -31.98
N GLY A 359 13.02 15.92 -32.70
CA GLY A 359 14.19 15.08 -32.50
C GLY A 359 14.08 13.71 -33.16
N PHE A 360 12.91 13.35 -33.64
CA PHE A 360 12.73 12.11 -34.45
C PHE A 360 13.21 12.27 -35.90
N GLY A 361 14.31 13.00 -36.13
CA GLY A 361 14.94 13.01 -37.41
C GLY A 361 15.59 11.67 -37.65
N ASP A 362 15.18 10.98 -38.69
CA ASP A 362 15.81 9.86 -39.44
C ASP A 362 16.61 8.78 -38.68
N LYS A 363 16.64 8.78 -37.37
CA LYS A 363 17.30 7.75 -36.58
C LYS A 363 16.31 6.69 -36.14
N ASP A 364 16.32 5.60 -36.84
CA ASP A 364 15.66 4.34 -36.57
C ASP A 364 14.11 4.35 -36.51
N VAL A 365 13.54 3.61 -37.41
CA VAL A 365 12.11 3.26 -37.49
C VAL A 365 11.52 2.79 -36.14
N MET A 366 12.37 2.25 -35.25
CA MET A 366 11.97 1.83 -33.90
C MET A 366 11.64 2.97 -32.95
N MET A 367 12.25 4.14 -33.08
CA MET A 367 11.99 5.30 -32.23
C MET A 367 10.71 6.06 -32.65
N SER A 368 10.29 5.96 -33.91
CA SER A 368 9.02 6.56 -34.39
C SER A 368 7.77 6.00 -33.70
N TRP A 369 7.89 4.88 -32.95
CA TRP A 369 6.82 4.20 -32.21
C TRP A 369 6.83 4.50 -30.71
N ILE A 370 7.45 5.56 -30.26
CA ILE A 370 7.51 5.90 -28.81
C ILE A 370 6.12 6.03 -28.21
N GLY A 371 5.18 6.71 -28.87
CA GLY A 371 3.81 6.80 -28.40
C GLY A 371 3.18 5.44 -28.14
N LEU A 372 3.39 4.47 -29.05
CA LEU A 372 2.89 3.10 -28.89
C LEU A 372 3.55 2.39 -27.71
N ARG A 373 4.84 2.61 -27.46
CA ARG A 373 5.57 2.00 -26.32
C ARG A 373 5.10 2.55 -25.00
N LEU A 374 4.93 3.88 -24.88
CA LEU A 374 4.39 4.52 -23.69
C LEU A 374 2.96 4.05 -23.38
N PHE A 375 2.11 4.06 -24.40
CA PHE A 375 0.74 3.54 -24.31
C PHE A 375 0.74 2.05 -23.96
N GLY A 376 1.56 1.25 -24.66
CA GLY A 376 1.68 -0.19 -24.43
C GLY A 376 2.08 -0.53 -22.99
N ALA A 377 3.02 0.20 -22.40
CA ALA A 377 3.43 0.01 -21.01
C ALA A 377 2.27 0.26 -20.02
N VAL A 378 1.49 1.32 -20.23
CA VAL A 378 0.29 1.59 -19.40
C VAL A 378 -0.75 0.48 -19.55
N VAL A 379 -0.98 -0.02 -20.79
CA VAL A 379 -1.91 -1.12 -21.05
C VAL A 379 -1.43 -2.43 -20.41
N VAL A 380 -0.14 -2.74 -20.48
CA VAL A 380 0.43 -3.91 -19.77
C VAL A 380 0.17 -3.81 -18.27
N GLY A 381 0.31 -2.63 -17.67
CA GLY A 381 -0.02 -2.41 -16.27
C GLY A 381 -1.50 -2.65 -15.94
N LEU A 382 -2.41 -2.14 -16.77
CA LEU A 382 -3.86 -2.39 -16.62
C LEU A 382 -4.20 -3.88 -16.74
N ILE A 383 -3.58 -4.58 -17.69
CA ILE A 383 -3.76 -6.03 -17.87
C ILE A 383 -3.21 -6.77 -16.64
N LEU A 384 -2.01 -6.42 -16.18
CA LEU A 384 -1.41 -7.03 -14.99
C LEU A 384 -2.31 -6.86 -13.76
N ALA A 385 -2.90 -5.68 -13.56
CA ALA A 385 -3.86 -5.43 -12.49
C ALA A 385 -5.04 -6.41 -12.53
N GLN A 386 -5.63 -6.62 -13.73
CA GLN A 386 -6.73 -7.57 -13.91
C GLN A 386 -6.30 -9.03 -13.70
N VAL A 387 -5.12 -9.40 -14.21
CA VAL A 387 -4.60 -10.77 -14.05
C VAL A 387 -4.34 -11.10 -12.59
N LEU A 388 -3.69 -10.20 -11.84
CA LEU A 388 -3.43 -10.41 -10.41
C LEU A 388 -4.73 -10.43 -9.59
N SER A 389 -5.70 -9.58 -9.91
CA SER A 389 -7.01 -9.58 -9.27
C SER A 389 -7.73 -10.93 -9.49
N ARG A 390 -7.75 -11.44 -10.72
CA ARG A 390 -8.36 -12.74 -11.05
C ARG A 390 -7.59 -13.91 -10.42
N LEU A 391 -6.27 -13.82 -10.35
CA LEU A 391 -5.44 -14.83 -9.71
C LEU A 391 -5.75 -14.90 -8.20
N THR A 392 -5.84 -13.77 -7.53
CA THR A 392 -6.21 -13.71 -6.12
C THR A 392 -7.64 -14.24 -5.91
N GLU A 393 -8.59 -13.83 -6.73
CA GLU A 393 -9.98 -14.35 -6.69
C GLU A 393 -10.02 -15.88 -6.84
N TYR A 394 -9.20 -16.45 -7.75
CA TYR A 394 -9.11 -17.90 -7.93
C TYR A 394 -8.63 -18.64 -6.68
N PHE A 395 -7.60 -18.11 -5.99
CA PHE A 395 -7.06 -18.74 -4.79
C PHE A 395 -7.87 -18.49 -3.53
N THR A 396 -8.67 -17.43 -3.50
CA THR A 396 -9.39 -17.03 -2.27
C THR A 396 -10.91 -17.08 -2.40
N GLY A 397 -11.48 -17.26 -3.59
CA GLY A 397 -12.93 -17.25 -3.78
C GLY A 397 -13.60 -18.58 -3.48
N THR A 398 -14.76 -18.56 -2.82
CA THR A 398 -15.55 -19.75 -2.42
C THR A 398 -16.02 -20.60 -3.60
N GLU A 399 -16.10 -20.02 -4.79
CA GLU A 399 -16.54 -20.72 -6.02
C GLU A 399 -15.44 -21.62 -6.60
N TYR A 400 -14.18 -21.41 -6.24
CA TYR A 400 -13.01 -22.05 -6.87
C TYR A 400 -12.45 -23.23 -6.07
N GLY A 401 -11.63 -24.04 -6.76
CA GLY A 401 -11.06 -25.27 -6.24
C GLY A 401 -10.24 -25.12 -4.96
N PRO A 402 -9.28 -24.16 -4.87
CA PRO A 402 -8.40 -24.08 -3.71
C PRO A 402 -9.15 -23.89 -2.37
N VAL A 403 -10.17 -23.05 -2.33
CA VAL A 403 -11.00 -22.84 -1.13
C VAL A 403 -11.82 -24.07 -0.79
N LYS A 404 -12.36 -24.75 -1.79
CA LYS A 404 -13.12 -26.00 -1.59
C LYS A 404 -12.24 -27.13 -1.07
N GLU A 405 -11.02 -27.25 -1.56
CA GLU A 405 -10.04 -28.23 -1.07
C GLU A 405 -9.67 -27.98 0.40
N ILE A 406 -9.50 -26.70 0.79
CA ILE A 406 -9.27 -26.33 2.19
C ILE A 406 -10.52 -26.69 3.05
N ALA A 407 -11.72 -26.39 2.55
CA ALA A 407 -12.97 -26.75 3.24
C ALA A 407 -13.13 -28.28 3.40
N GLU A 408 -12.82 -29.05 2.37
CA GLU A 408 -12.85 -30.52 2.42
C GLU A 408 -11.83 -31.06 3.43
N SER A 409 -10.64 -30.43 3.55
CA SER A 409 -9.61 -30.84 4.52
C SER A 409 -10.07 -30.68 5.99
N THR A 410 -11.12 -29.91 6.27
CA THR A 410 -11.69 -29.76 7.62
C THR A 410 -12.25 -31.06 8.18
N GLU A 411 -12.66 -31.98 7.32
CA GLU A 411 -13.18 -33.30 7.74
C GLU A 411 -12.12 -34.15 8.46
N THR A 412 -10.85 -33.88 8.18
CA THR A 412 -9.72 -34.57 8.84
C THR A 412 -9.14 -33.79 10.02
N GLY A 413 -9.60 -32.56 10.24
CA GLY A 413 -9.30 -31.75 11.42
C GLY A 413 -8.45 -30.49 11.13
N PRO A 414 -8.17 -29.68 12.15
CA PRO A 414 -7.57 -28.35 11.97
C PRO A 414 -6.12 -28.39 11.45
N ALA A 415 -5.38 -29.46 11.72
CA ALA A 415 -3.99 -29.57 11.25
C ALA A 415 -3.92 -29.65 9.72
N THR A 416 -4.81 -30.39 9.09
CA THR A 416 -4.90 -30.51 7.62
C THR A 416 -5.40 -29.23 6.97
N VAL A 417 -6.29 -28.48 7.63
CA VAL A 417 -6.73 -27.15 7.22
C VAL A 417 -5.52 -26.20 7.13
N VAL A 418 -4.69 -26.16 8.17
CA VAL A 418 -3.49 -25.31 8.20
C VAL A 418 -2.51 -25.72 7.09
N LEU A 419 -2.29 -27.02 6.86
CA LEU A 419 -1.40 -27.49 5.81
C LEU A 419 -1.93 -27.14 4.41
N SER A 420 -3.22 -27.38 4.12
CA SER A 420 -3.83 -27.12 2.83
C SER A 420 -3.79 -25.64 2.46
N GLY A 421 -4.17 -24.74 3.37
CA GLY A 421 -4.10 -23.32 3.11
C GLY A 421 -2.67 -22.78 3.01
N THR A 422 -1.72 -23.33 3.76
CA THR A 422 -0.29 -23.02 3.61
C THR A 422 0.19 -23.38 2.19
N ALA A 423 -0.14 -24.58 1.71
CA ALA A 423 0.24 -25.04 0.37
C ALA A 423 -0.36 -24.13 -0.72
N SER A 424 -1.66 -23.84 -0.62
CA SER A 424 -2.38 -22.95 -1.55
C SER A 424 -1.77 -21.55 -1.60
N GLY A 425 -1.43 -20.96 -0.45
CA GLY A 425 -0.80 -19.65 -0.37
C GLY A 425 0.61 -19.62 -1.00
N LEU A 426 1.43 -20.65 -0.77
CA LEU A 426 2.76 -20.77 -1.39
C LEU A 426 2.65 -20.90 -2.91
N GLU A 427 1.72 -21.70 -3.41
CA GLU A 427 1.46 -21.85 -4.84
C GLU A 427 1.01 -20.53 -5.47
N SER A 428 0.09 -19.82 -4.86
CA SER A 428 -0.39 -18.51 -5.34
C SER A 428 0.72 -17.48 -5.50
N SER A 429 1.74 -17.52 -4.62
CA SER A 429 2.89 -16.63 -4.66
C SER A 429 3.74 -16.84 -5.92
N VAL A 430 3.90 -18.09 -6.34
CA VAL A 430 4.64 -18.45 -7.57
C VAL A 430 3.93 -17.91 -8.81
N TYR A 431 2.62 -18.11 -8.93
CA TYR A 431 1.89 -17.60 -10.08
C TYR A 431 1.88 -16.07 -10.13
N ALA A 432 1.76 -15.40 -8.98
CA ALA A 432 1.79 -13.95 -8.93
C ALA A 432 3.14 -13.38 -9.40
N ILE A 433 4.27 -13.93 -8.93
CA ILE A 433 5.60 -13.46 -9.34
C ILE A 433 5.86 -13.75 -10.82
N LEU A 434 5.37 -14.86 -11.37
CA LEU A 434 5.49 -15.17 -12.79
C LEU A 434 4.70 -14.18 -13.65
N CYS A 435 3.49 -13.80 -13.25
CA CYS A 435 2.70 -12.77 -13.95
C CYS A 435 3.43 -11.42 -13.96
N ILE A 436 4.03 -11.02 -12.83
CA ILE A 436 4.83 -9.80 -12.73
C ILE A 436 6.07 -9.90 -13.63
N ALA A 437 6.79 -11.02 -13.62
CA ALA A 437 7.97 -11.23 -14.45
C ALA A 437 7.64 -11.13 -15.95
N VAL A 438 6.49 -11.67 -16.39
CA VAL A 438 6.02 -11.53 -17.78
C VAL A 438 5.73 -10.08 -18.12
N ALA A 439 5.10 -9.31 -17.24
CA ALA A 439 4.82 -7.89 -17.46
C ALA A 439 6.11 -7.06 -17.55
N LEU A 440 7.08 -7.32 -16.64
CA LEU A 440 8.41 -6.71 -16.69
C LEU A 440 9.14 -7.07 -18.00
N GLY A 441 9.12 -8.34 -18.39
CA GLY A 441 9.72 -8.79 -19.66
C GLY A 441 9.10 -8.11 -20.87
N ALA A 442 7.78 -7.92 -20.88
CA ALA A 442 7.07 -7.20 -21.96
C ALA A 442 7.50 -5.73 -22.05
N THR A 443 7.64 -5.04 -20.92
CA THR A 443 8.09 -3.63 -20.86
C THR A 443 9.56 -3.49 -21.28
N LEU A 444 10.43 -4.40 -20.85
CA LEU A 444 11.84 -4.45 -21.30
C LEU A 444 11.94 -4.68 -22.81
N TRP A 445 11.17 -5.60 -23.34
CA TRP A 445 11.12 -5.84 -24.81
C TRP A 445 10.65 -4.60 -25.59
N MET A 446 9.64 -3.89 -25.06
CA MET A 446 9.16 -2.64 -25.67
C MET A 446 10.19 -1.51 -25.59
N GLY A 447 11.14 -1.55 -24.67
CA GLY A 447 12.22 -0.55 -24.54
C GLY A 447 13.20 -0.52 -25.72
N GLY A 448 13.26 -1.61 -26.52
CA GLY A 448 14.00 -1.63 -27.80
C GLY A 448 15.53 -1.54 -27.66
N GLY A 449 16.09 -1.98 -26.53
CA GLY A 449 17.54 -2.06 -26.29
C GLY A 449 18.12 -0.89 -25.49
N ASP A 450 17.39 0.21 -25.27
CA ASP A 450 17.77 1.24 -24.32
C ASP A 450 17.30 0.86 -22.92
N ILE A 451 18.24 0.70 -21.99
CA ILE A 451 17.94 0.23 -20.64
C ILE A 451 17.19 1.29 -19.81
N GLN A 452 17.59 2.57 -19.89
CA GLN A 452 16.95 3.66 -19.14
C GLN A 452 15.50 3.85 -19.63
N PHE A 453 15.29 3.81 -20.95
CA PHE A 453 13.94 3.88 -21.50
C PHE A 453 13.10 2.65 -21.12
N SER A 454 13.69 1.45 -21.10
CA SER A 454 13.02 0.22 -20.65
C SER A 454 12.56 0.32 -19.20
N LEU A 455 13.40 0.83 -18.32
CA LEU A 455 13.07 1.02 -16.90
C LEU A 455 11.99 2.09 -16.67
N TYR A 456 11.99 3.13 -17.50
CA TYR A 456 10.88 4.09 -17.52
C TYR A 456 9.57 3.42 -17.92
N LEU A 457 9.57 2.54 -18.93
CA LEU A 457 8.37 1.76 -19.31
C LEU A 457 7.90 0.83 -18.17
N VAL A 458 8.82 0.27 -17.38
CA VAL A 458 8.46 -0.47 -16.15
C VAL A 458 7.72 0.44 -15.16
N ALA A 459 8.23 1.66 -14.94
CA ALA A 459 7.55 2.62 -14.08
C ALA A 459 6.16 3.01 -14.63
N LEU A 460 6.03 3.19 -15.95
CA LEU A 460 4.73 3.43 -16.60
C LEU A 460 3.78 2.23 -16.54
N CYS A 461 4.29 1.00 -16.52
CA CYS A 461 3.48 -0.19 -16.22
C CYS A 461 2.86 -0.08 -14.82
N GLY A 462 3.65 0.31 -13.82
CA GLY A 462 3.13 0.62 -12.48
C GLY A 462 2.10 1.75 -12.48
N MET A 463 2.33 2.78 -13.29
CA MET A 463 1.36 3.87 -13.49
C MET A 463 0.04 3.36 -14.09
N GLY A 464 0.11 2.47 -15.08
CA GLY A 464 -1.04 1.84 -15.69
C GLY A 464 -1.82 0.97 -14.70
N MET A 465 -1.11 0.15 -13.94
CA MET A 465 -1.69 -0.67 -12.88
C MET A 465 -2.48 0.18 -11.88
N LEU A 466 -1.92 1.30 -11.45
CA LEU A 466 -2.50 2.22 -10.48
C LEU A 466 -3.41 3.30 -11.09
N ALA A 467 -3.73 3.24 -12.37
CA ALA A 467 -4.56 4.27 -13.02
C ALA A 467 -6.00 4.31 -12.50
N THR A 468 -6.51 3.20 -12.00
CA THR A 468 -7.86 3.07 -11.44
C THR A 468 -7.89 3.13 -9.90
N THR A 469 -6.84 3.63 -9.28
CA THR A 469 -6.66 3.62 -7.80
C THR A 469 -7.85 4.21 -7.06
N GLY A 470 -8.47 5.28 -7.58
CA GLY A 470 -9.65 5.86 -6.93
C GLY A 470 -10.83 4.90 -6.82
N VAL A 471 -11.03 4.01 -7.81
CA VAL A 471 -12.05 2.94 -7.76
C VAL A 471 -11.60 1.83 -6.83
N ILE A 472 -10.34 1.42 -6.91
CA ILE A 472 -9.76 0.34 -6.08
C ILE A 472 -9.83 0.68 -4.60
N VAL A 473 -9.47 1.92 -4.19
CA VAL A 473 -9.60 2.35 -2.79
C VAL A 473 -11.07 2.40 -2.35
N SER A 474 -11.97 2.75 -3.28
CA SER A 474 -13.41 2.72 -3.00
C SER A 474 -13.94 1.31 -2.76
N GLU A 475 -13.44 0.36 -3.54
CA GLU A 475 -13.74 -1.06 -3.44
C GLU A 475 -13.16 -1.68 -2.16
N ASP A 476 -11.96 -1.26 -1.81
CA ASP A 476 -11.24 -1.71 -0.63
C ASP A 476 -11.94 -1.29 0.67
N THR A 477 -12.30 0.00 0.77
CA THR A 477 -13.04 0.53 1.92
C THR A 477 -14.50 0.02 1.98
N PHE A 478 -15.08 -0.37 0.84
CA PHE A 478 -16.43 -0.96 0.81
C PHE A 478 -16.52 -2.24 1.65
N GLY A 479 -15.48 -3.08 1.65
CA GLY A 479 -15.44 -4.32 2.43
C GLY A 479 -15.70 -4.10 3.92
N PRO A 480 -14.81 -3.37 4.64
CA PRO A 480 -15.00 -3.09 6.06
C PRO A 480 -16.30 -2.32 6.37
N VAL A 481 -16.77 -1.46 5.45
CA VAL A 481 -18.04 -0.74 5.65
C VAL A 481 -19.24 -1.70 5.59
N SER A 482 -19.23 -2.70 4.70
CA SER A 482 -20.31 -3.68 4.61
C SER A 482 -20.29 -4.67 5.78
N ASP A 483 -19.12 -5.10 6.19
CA ASP A 483 -18.87 -5.96 7.35
C ASP A 483 -19.38 -5.30 8.64
N ASN A 484 -18.88 -4.14 8.98
CA ASN A 484 -19.34 -3.36 10.14
C ASN A 484 -20.83 -2.99 10.07
N ALA A 485 -21.42 -2.82 8.88
CA ALA A 485 -22.86 -2.59 8.76
C ALA A 485 -23.65 -3.84 9.15
N ALA A 486 -23.16 -5.05 8.83
CA ALA A 486 -23.73 -6.30 9.27
C ALA A 486 -23.61 -6.45 10.79
N GLY A 487 -22.43 -6.20 11.36
CA GLY A 487 -22.19 -6.24 12.79
C GLY A 487 -23.07 -5.27 13.59
N ILE A 488 -23.21 -4.02 13.14
CA ILE A 488 -24.14 -3.05 13.76
C ILE A 488 -25.59 -3.56 13.74
N ALA A 489 -26.03 -4.15 12.62
CA ALA A 489 -27.38 -4.69 12.51
C ALA A 489 -27.57 -5.93 13.40
N GLU A 490 -26.57 -6.81 13.52
CA GLU A 490 -26.58 -7.97 14.39
C GLU A 490 -26.67 -7.56 15.87
N MET A 491 -25.76 -6.68 16.33
CA MET A 491 -25.78 -6.14 17.69
C MET A 491 -27.09 -5.39 18.03
N ALA A 492 -27.72 -4.74 17.05
CA ALA A 492 -28.99 -4.07 17.22
C ALA A 492 -30.18 -5.04 17.23
N GLY A 493 -30.01 -6.30 16.83
CA GLY A 493 -31.08 -7.28 16.68
C GLY A 493 -31.92 -7.09 15.41
N GLU A 494 -31.38 -6.43 14.40
CA GLU A 494 -32.04 -6.11 13.14
C GLU A 494 -31.55 -6.99 11.96
N LEU A 495 -30.61 -7.93 12.18
CA LEU A 495 -30.04 -8.82 11.15
C LEU A 495 -31.00 -10.02 10.89
N HIS A 496 -32.18 -9.73 10.36
CA HIS A 496 -33.17 -10.76 10.01
C HIS A 496 -34.00 -10.39 8.77
N GLY A 497 -34.69 -11.37 8.19
CA GLY A 497 -35.52 -11.17 7.01
C GLY A 497 -34.77 -10.66 5.79
N GLU A 498 -35.27 -9.64 5.11
CA GLU A 498 -34.66 -9.03 3.92
C GLU A 498 -33.39 -8.22 4.25
N THR A 499 -33.39 -7.57 5.43
CA THR A 499 -32.20 -6.84 5.93
C THR A 499 -31.00 -7.77 6.05
N GLY A 500 -31.18 -8.93 6.68
CA GLY A 500 -30.15 -9.94 6.84
C GLY A 500 -29.61 -10.42 5.49
N LYS A 501 -30.49 -10.75 4.54
CA LYS A 501 -30.07 -11.18 3.20
C LYS A 501 -29.22 -10.14 2.48
N ILE A 502 -29.60 -8.87 2.54
CA ILE A 502 -28.87 -7.77 1.91
C ILE A 502 -27.50 -7.61 2.54
N LEU A 503 -27.41 -7.54 3.88
CA LEU A 503 -26.15 -7.29 4.58
C LEU A 503 -25.19 -8.49 4.44
N VAL A 504 -25.65 -9.71 4.59
CA VAL A 504 -24.84 -10.92 4.36
C VAL A 504 -24.32 -10.97 2.91
N SER A 505 -25.16 -10.60 1.93
CA SER A 505 -24.70 -10.54 0.54
C SER A 505 -23.67 -9.43 0.30
N LEU A 506 -23.80 -8.26 0.95
CA LEU A 506 -22.83 -7.18 0.86
C LEU A 506 -21.52 -7.55 1.54
N ASP A 507 -21.56 -8.20 2.69
CA ASP A 507 -20.39 -8.68 3.42
C ASP A 507 -19.63 -9.75 2.61
N ALA A 508 -20.30 -10.73 2.04
CA ALA A 508 -19.69 -11.74 1.18
C ALA A 508 -18.97 -11.12 -0.02
N VAL A 509 -19.56 -10.09 -0.65
CA VAL A 509 -18.90 -9.31 -1.71
C VAL A 509 -17.74 -8.49 -1.14
N GLY A 510 -17.89 -7.90 0.03
CA GLY A 510 -16.88 -7.15 0.75
C GLY A 510 -15.61 -7.96 1.01
N ASN A 511 -15.74 -9.21 1.42
CA ASN A 511 -14.60 -10.11 1.64
C ASN A 511 -13.88 -10.46 0.34
N THR A 512 -14.64 -10.67 -0.75
CA THR A 512 -14.05 -10.89 -2.07
C THR A 512 -13.28 -9.66 -2.53
N THR A 513 -13.82 -8.46 -2.38
CA THR A 513 -13.17 -7.22 -2.78
C THR A 513 -11.94 -6.92 -1.92
N LYS A 514 -11.99 -7.14 -0.59
CA LYS A 514 -10.82 -7.04 0.30
C LYS A 514 -9.66 -7.93 -0.19
N ALA A 515 -9.93 -9.18 -0.59
CA ALA A 515 -8.90 -10.08 -1.08
C ALA A 515 -8.29 -9.61 -2.42
N VAL A 516 -9.15 -9.22 -3.37
CA VAL A 516 -8.75 -8.74 -4.71
C VAL A 516 -7.89 -7.48 -4.62
N THR A 517 -8.29 -6.50 -3.80
CA THR A 517 -7.57 -5.23 -3.63
C THR A 517 -6.21 -5.43 -2.94
N LYS A 518 -6.07 -6.41 -2.02
CA LYS A 518 -4.79 -6.79 -1.44
C LYS A 518 -3.84 -7.36 -2.49
N GLY A 519 -4.28 -8.29 -3.33
CA GLY A 519 -3.48 -8.83 -4.43
C GLY A 519 -3.02 -7.75 -5.41
N PHE A 520 -3.89 -6.80 -5.73
CA PHE A 520 -3.58 -5.62 -6.52
C PHE A 520 -2.51 -4.73 -5.84
N ALA A 521 -2.68 -4.42 -4.55
CA ALA A 521 -1.76 -3.59 -3.78
C ALA A 521 -0.36 -4.21 -3.72
N ILE A 522 -0.26 -5.53 -3.48
CA ILE A 522 1.00 -6.28 -3.45
C ILE A 522 1.71 -6.21 -4.80
N GLY A 523 1.01 -6.49 -5.90
CA GLY A 523 1.59 -6.45 -7.24
C GLY A 523 2.07 -5.05 -7.64
N SER A 524 1.30 -4.00 -7.30
CA SER A 524 1.68 -2.61 -7.58
C SER A 524 2.91 -2.18 -6.76
N ALA A 525 3.05 -2.67 -5.52
CA ALA A 525 4.19 -2.39 -4.68
C ALA A 525 5.50 -2.93 -5.27
N VAL A 526 5.46 -4.11 -5.90
CA VAL A 526 6.65 -4.68 -6.55
C VAL A 526 7.07 -3.88 -7.76
N ILE A 527 6.14 -3.54 -8.65
CA ILE A 527 6.46 -2.73 -9.83
C ILE A 527 7.03 -1.36 -9.40
N ALA A 528 6.42 -0.72 -8.38
CA ALA A 528 6.93 0.52 -7.81
C ALA A 528 8.34 0.36 -7.22
N ALA A 529 8.58 -0.75 -6.50
CA ALA A 529 9.88 -1.03 -5.90
C ALA A 529 10.96 -1.32 -6.96
N VAL A 530 10.62 -2.01 -8.05
CA VAL A 530 11.54 -2.21 -9.19
C VAL A 530 11.88 -0.87 -9.86
N ALA A 531 10.91 0.03 -10.02
CA ALA A 531 11.15 1.37 -10.54
C ALA A 531 12.02 2.20 -9.58
N LEU A 532 11.79 2.13 -8.25
CA LEU A 532 12.67 2.77 -7.27
C LEU A 532 14.08 2.17 -7.25
N PHE A 533 14.21 0.87 -7.45
CA PHE A 533 15.52 0.24 -7.58
C PHE A 533 16.27 0.71 -8.82
N ALA A 534 15.56 0.90 -9.94
CA ALA A 534 16.15 1.54 -11.13
C ALA A 534 16.60 2.98 -10.84
N SER A 535 15.79 3.75 -10.11
CA SER A 535 16.16 5.08 -9.64
C SER A 535 17.38 5.07 -8.71
N TYR A 536 17.53 4.02 -7.89
CA TYR A 536 18.73 3.83 -7.05
C TYR A 536 20.01 3.65 -7.90
N ILE A 537 19.95 2.87 -8.99
CA ILE A 537 21.06 2.70 -9.92
C ILE A 537 21.38 4.04 -10.63
N GLU A 538 20.35 4.77 -11.06
CA GLU A 538 20.50 6.10 -11.68
C GLU A 538 21.21 7.08 -10.74
N THR A 539 20.87 7.05 -9.45
CA THR A 539 21.53 7.88 -8.43
C THR A 539 22.99 7.49 -8.24
N ILE A 540 23.33 6.19 -8.23
CA ILE A 540 24.74 5.74 -8.23
C ILE A 540 25.47 6.29 -9.44
N ALA A 541 24.88 6.21 -10.63
CA ALA A 541 25.45 6.71 -11.87
C ALA A 541 25.78 8.20 -11.79
N GLY A 542 24.86 8.99 -11.22
CA GLY A 542 25.05 10.43 -11.03
C GLY A 542 26.10 10.81 -10.00
N GLU A 543 26.13 10.14 -8.86
CA GLU A 543 27.00 10.49 -7.74
C GLU A 543 28.46 10.01 -7.91
N LEU A 544 28.68 8.86 -8.59
CA LEU A 544 30.04 8.32 -8.76
C LEU A 544 30.87 8.99 -9.87
N GLY A 545 30.23 9.68 -10.82
CA GLY A 545 30.93 10.31 -11.93
C GLY A 545 31.86 9.35 -12.69
N LEU A 546 31.33 8.18 -13.05
CA LEU A 546 32.07 7.07 -13.65
C LEU A 546 32.72 7.49 -15.00
N LYS A 547 33.90 6.98 -15.25
CA LYS A 547 34.70 7.31 -16.44
C LYS A 547 34.99 6.08 -17.28
N ASP A 548 35.23 6.28 -18.57
CA ASP A 548 35.67 5.22 -19.47
C ASP A 548 37.17 4.86 -19.27
N ALA A 549 37.67 3.90 -20.05
CA ALA A 549 39.07 3.47 -20.00
C ALA A 549 40.07 4.55 -20.44
N ALA A 550 39.62 5.60 -21.15
CA ALA A 550 40.44 6.74 -21.57
C ALA A 550 40.45 7.85 -20.50
N GLY A 551 39.62 7.75 -19.47
CA GLY A 551 39.49 8.72 -18.39
C GLY A 551 38.43 9.80 -18.67
N ASP A 552 37.66 9.66 -19.75
CA ASP A 552 36.59 10.57 -20.11
C ASP A 552 35.28 10.19 -19.33
N PRO A 553 34.47 11.17 -18.93
CA PRO A 553 33.18 10.90 -18.26
C PRO A 553 32.28 10.05 -19.15
N LEU A 554 31.69 8.98 -18.56
CA LEU A 554 30.65 8.20 -19.23
C LEU A 554 29.33 9.01 -19.29
N GLU A 555 28.60 8.87 -20.38
CA GLU A 555 27.33 9.58 -20.60
C GLU A 555 26.20 8.64 -21.01
N GLY A 556 24.95 9.08 -20.78
CA GLY A 556 23.73 8.37 -21.18
C GLY A 556 23.66 6.93 -20.64
N SER A 557 23.25 5.99 -21.48
CA SER A 557 23.11 4.58 -21.09
C SER A 557 24.42 3.93 -20.64
N ALA A 558 25.59 4.44 -21.06
CA ALA A 558 26.88 3.86 -20.70
C ALA A 558 27.20 4.05 -19.21
N ILE A 559 26.88 5.20 -18.63
CA ILE A 559 27.12 5.43 -17.20
C ILE A 559 26.14 4.61 -16.35
N PHE A 560 24.90 4.45 -16.81
CA PHE A 560 23.91 3.61 -16.12
C PHE A 560 24.38 2.14 -16.10
N LEU A 561 24.82 1.59 -17.23
CA LEU A 561 25.36 0.24 -17.32
C LEU A 561 26.59 0.04 -16.43
N ALA A 562 27.49 1.05 -16.38
CA ALA A 562 28.64 1.02 -15.50
C ALA A 562 28.23 1.04 -14.01
N ALA A 563 27.23 1.80 -13.64
CA ALA A 563 26.67 1.81 -12.28
C ALA A 563 25.99 0.47 -11.93
N GLU A 564 25.23 -0.11 -12.86
CA GLU A 564 24.59 -1.42 -12.69
C GLU A 564 25.64 -2.52 -12.42
N THR A 565 26.75 -2.50 -13.13
CA THR A 565 27.84 -3.48 -12.93
C THR A 565 28.50 -3.41 -11.55
N GLN A 566 28.34 -2.30 -10.80
CA GLN A 566 28.82 -2.20 -9.42
C GLN A 566 28.01 -3.11 -8.47
N ILE A 567 26.76 -3.42 -8.80
CA ILE A 567 25.91 -4.32 -8.00
C ILE A 567 26.08 -5.77 -8.48
N ASN A 568 27.31 -6.25 -8.38
CA ASN A 568 27.64 -7.60 -8.83
C ASN A 568 27.45 -8.62 -7.70
N VAL A 569 26.47 -9.51 -7.84
CA VAL A 569 26.18 -10.55 -6.84
C VAL A 569 27.28 -11.61 -6.69
N SER A 570 28.25 -11.65 -7.60
CA SER A 570 29.45 -12.50 -7.44
C SER A 570 30.43 -11.92 -6.42
N ASP A 571 30.34 -10.62 -6.09
CA ASP A 571 31.08 -10.04 -4.99
C ASP A 571 30.48 -10.45 -3.64
N VAL A 572 31.31 -10.92 -2.73
CA VAL A 572 30.88 -11.44 -1.41
C VAL A 572 30.16 -10.37 -0.59
N LYS A 573 30.60 -9.11 -0.62
CA LYS A 573 29.95 -8.02 0.13
C LYS A 573 28.56 -7.74 -0.41
N THR A 574 28.42 -7.69 -1.74
CA THR A 574 27.13 -7.53 -2.42
C THR A 574 26.20 -8.71 -2.13
N PHE A 575 26.73 -9.93 -2.16
CA PHE A 575 25.96 -11.14 -1.80
C PHE A 575 25.48 -11.15 -0.34
N ILE A 576 26.29 -10.66 0.61
CA ILE A 576 25.87 -10.49 2.01
C ILE A 576 24.68 -9.52 2.09
N GLY A 577 24.71 -8.41 1.34
CA GLY A 577 23.58 -7.49 1.24
C GLY A 577 22.30 -8.18 0.79
N LEU A 578 22.38 -8.99 -0.28
CA LEU A 578 21.25 -9.77 -0.80
C LEU A 578 20.66 -10.73 0.25
N LEU A 579 21.50 -11.45 0.99
CA LEU A 579 21.06 -12.39 2.04
C LEU A 579 20.34 -11.65 3.19
N ILE A 580 20.90 -10.51 3.63
CA ILE A 580 20.27 -9.69 4.67
C ILE A 580 18.91 -9.19 4.18
N GLY A 581 18.85 -8.65 2.94
CA GLY A 581 17.61 -8.16 2.35
C GLY A 581 16.53 -9.24 2.28
N GLY A 582 16.87 -10.44 1.79
CA GLY A 582 15.95 -11.56 1.73
C GLY A 582 15.43 -12.01 3.11
N SER A 583 16.23 -11.83 4.18
CA SER A 583 15.83 -12.22 5.54
C SER A 583 14.90 -11.21 6.22
N VAL A 584 14.92 -9.94 5.82
CA VAL A 584 14.18 -8.86 6.52
C VAL A 584 12.67 -9.06 6.44
N ALA A 585 12.13 -9.43 5.28
CA ALA A 585 10.70 -9.66 5.11
C ALA A 585 10.17 -10.77 6.05
N MET A 586 10.95 -11.83 6.24
CA MET A 586 10.62 -12.92 7.17
C MET A 586 10.68 -12.46 8.63
N MET A 587 11.69 -11.67 9.00
CA MET A 587 11.81 -11.13 10.37
C MET A 587 10.66 -10.19 10.67
N PHE A 588 10.32 -9.30 9.73
CA PHE A 588 9.21 -8.37 9.88
C PHE A 588 7.87 -9.09 10.07
N SER A 589 7.59 -10.10 9.22
CA SER A 589 6.38 -10.91 9.33
C SER A 589 6.31 -11.66 10.67
N ALA A 590 7.42 -12.23 11.13
CA ALA A 590 7.50 -12.88 12.43
C ALA A 590 7.22 -11.93 13.59
N LEU A 591 7.71 -10.69 13.52
CA LEU A 591 7.45 -9.66 14.54
C LEU A 591 5.97 -9.25 14.54
N ALA A 592 5.37 -9.05 13.37
CA ALA A 592 3.96 -8.66 13.23
C ALA A 592 3.02 -9.76 13.73
N ILE A 593 3.23 -11.02 13.31
CA ILE A 593 2.42 -12.17 13.74
C ILE A 593 2.50 -12.36 15.27
N ARG A 594 3.70 -12.28 15.84
CA ARG A 594 3.87 -12.37 17.30
C ARG A 594 3.22 -11.22 18.05
N ALA A 595 3.22 -10.01 17.47
CA ALA A 595 2.57 -8.86 18.08
C ALA A 595 1.06 -9.07 18.20
N VAL A 596 0.43 -9.55 17.11
CA VAL A 596 -1.00 -9.92 17.13
C VAL A 596 -1.28 -11.01 18.16
N GLY A 597 -0.55 -12.13 18.13
CA GLY A 597 -0.76 -13.24 19.06
C GLY A 597 -0.60 -12.86 20.53
N ARG A 598 0.39 -12.00 20.86
CA ARG A 598 0.56 -11.49 22.24
C ARG A 598 -0.61 -10.62 22.68
N THR A 599 -1.05 -9.73 21.81
CA THR A 599 -2.15 -8.80 22.13
C THR A 599 -3.46 -9.56 22.26
N ALA A 600 -3.74 -10.48 21.32
CA ALA A 600 -4.91 -11.36 21.38
C ALA A 600 -4.97 -12.17 22.66
N GLY A 601 -3.83 -12.71 23.14
CA GLY A 601 -3.78 -13.43 24.42
C GLY A 601 -4.23 -12.59 25.61
N VAL A 602 -3.92 -11.29 25.63
CA VAL A 602 -4.41 -10.36 26.69
C VAL A 602 -5.89 -10.08 26.53
N VAL A 603 -6.37 -9.89 25.28
CA VAL A 603 -7.82 -9.71 25.01
C VAL A 603 -8.63 -10.93 25.46
N VAL A 604 -8.14 -12.14 25.14
CA VAL A 604 -8.76 -13.41 25.57
C VAL A 604 -8.93 -13.45 27.10
N GLN A 605 -7.88 -13.06 27.86
CA GLN A 605 -7.94 -13.02 29.30
C GLN A 605 -8.97 -12.00 29.83
N GLU A 606 -9.04 -10.83 29.22
CA GLU A 606 -10.01 -9.80 29.57
C GLU A 606 -11.45 -10.29 29.32
N VAL A 607 -11.73 -10.83 28.14
CA VAL A 607 -13.07 -11.36 27.80
C VAL A 607 -13.46 -12.49 28.75
N ARG A 608 -12.56 -13.44 29.03
CA ARG A 608 -12.80 -14.50 30.00
C ARG A 608 -13.07 -13.97 31.40
N SER A 609 -12.37 -12.89 31.82
CA SER A 609 -12.56 -12.29 33.13
C SER A 609 -13.95 -11.70 33.27
N GLN A 610 -14.49 -11.09 32.21
CA GLN A 610 -15.83 -10.53 32.18
C GLN A 610 -16.93 -11.61 32.13
N PHE A 611 -16.66 -12.77 31.51
CA PHE A 611 -17.61 -13.90 31.46
C PHE A 611 -17.63 -14.74 32.73
N LYS A 612 -16.64 -14.60 33.62
CA LYS A 612 -16.43 -15.48 34.77
C LYS A 612 -17.63 -15.58 35.74
N ASP A 613 -18.35 -14.48 35.95
CA ASP A 613 -19.49 -14.44 36.85
C ASP A 613 -20.80 -14.94 36.24
N GLY A 614 -20.80 -15.24 34.92
CA GLY A 614 -21.98 -15.70 34.15
C GLY A 614 -23.06 -14.64 33.96
N GLY A 615 -22.93 -13.45 34.56
CA GLY A 615 -23.96 -12.41 34.52
C GLY A 615 -24.22 -11.87 33.12
N ILE A 616 -23.15 -11.71 32.31
CA ILE A 616 -23.26 -11.26 30.92
C ILE A 616 -23.98 -12.31 30.08
N MET A 617 -23.62 -13.58 30.19
CA MET A 617 -24.24 -14.67 29.45
C MET A 617 -25.71 -14.88 29.84
N ALA A 618 -26.07 -14.61 31.09
CA ALA A 618 -27.44 -14.64 31.60
C ALA A 618 -28.25 -13.37 31.24
N GLY A 619 -27.66 -12.35 30.64
CA GLY A 619 -28.29 -11.07 30.30
C GLY A 619 -28.59 -10.16 31.50
N THR A 620 -28.01 -10.43 32.66
CA THR A 620 -28.20 -9.65 33.90
C THR A 620 -27.16 -8.53 34.06
N LYS A 621 -26.08 -8.55 33.25
CA LYS A 621 -25.00 -7.58 33.24
C LYS A 621 -24.63 -7.24 31.82
N GLN A 622 -24.37 -5.97 31.55
CA GLN A 622 -23.82 -5.53 30.25
C GLN A 622 -22.29 -5.73 30.22
N PRO A 623 -21.70 -6.09 29.06
CA PRO A 623 -20.26 -6.12 28.91
C PRO A 623 -19.66 -4.71 28.95
N ASP A 624 -18.39 -4.61 29.40
CA ASP A 624 -17.61 -3.38 29.29
C ASP A 624 -16.66 -3.48 28.11
N TYR A 625 -16.94 -2.71 27.04
CA TYR A 625 -16.15 -2.71 25.82
C TYR A 625 -14.85 -1.89 25.92
N GLY A 626 -14.77 -0.94 26.91
CA GLY A 626 -13.66 -0.01 27.06
C GLY A 626 -12.30 -0.67 27.25
N PRO A 627 -12.16 -1.63 28.20
CA PRO A 627 -10.89 -2.29 28.48
C PRO A 627 -10.25 -2.97 27.26
N VAL A 628 -11.04 -3.63 26.40
CA VAL A 628 -10.52 -4.30 25.21
C VAL A 628 -9.97 -3.29 24.20
N ILE A 629 -10.68 -2.18 23.97
CA ILE A 629 -10.22 -1.09 23.09
C ILE A 629 -8.90 -0.50 23.60
N ASP A 630 -8.80 -0.27 24.92
CA ASP A 630 -7.57 0.26 25.54
C ASP A 630 -6.39 -0.70 25.43
N ILE A 631 -6.61 -2.01 25.66
CA ILE A 631 -5.60 -3.07 25.48
C ILE A 631 -5.08 -3.07 24.06
N CYS A 632 -5.96 -3.15 23.07
CA CYS A 632 -5.60 -3.18 21.65
C CYS A 632 -4.85 -1.90 21.24
N THR A 633 -5.32 -0.72 21.71
CA THR A 633 -4.67 0.57 21.44
C THR A 633 -3.25 0.64 22.02
N ALA A 634 -3.10 0.29 23.29
CA ALA A 634 -1.80 0.38 23.96
C ALA A 634 -0.79 -0.62 23.38
N ALA A 635 -1.24 -1.84 23.07
CA ALA A 635 -0.39 -2.87 22.52
C ALA A 635 0.02 -2.57 21.07
N SER A 636 -0.89 -2.16 20.19
CA SER A 636 -0.59 -1.85 18.79
C SER A 636 0.46 -0.74 18.65
N LEU A 637 0.34 0.34 19.46
CA LEU A 637 1.30 1.44 19.44
C LEU A 637 2.69 1.03 19.96
N ARG A 638 2.74 0.14 20.92
CA ARG A 638 4.00 -0.36 21.50
C ARG A 638 4.68 -1.35 20.55
N GLU A 639 3.94 -2.27 19.99
CA GLU A 639 4.45 -3.33 19.11
C GLU A 639 4.89 -2.79 17.74
N LEU A 640 4.33 -1.68 17.29
CA LEU A 640 4.71 -0.98 16.06
C LEU A 640 6.19 -0.56 16.03
N THR A 641 6.79 -0.24 17.18
CA THR A 641 8.13 0.35 17.26
C THR A 641 9.21 -0.55 16.65
N THR A 642 9.20 -1.85 16.94
CA THR A 642 10.25 -2.77 16.47
C THR A 642 10.19 -3.00 14.94
N PRO A 643 9.05 -3.29 14.31
CA PRO A 643 8.93 -3.35 12.86
C PRO A 643 9.33 -2.04 12.16
N ALA A 644 8.98 -0.90 12.73
CA ALA A 644 9.33 0.40 12.18
C ALA A 644 10.85 0.67 12.19
N LEU A 645 11.50 0.36 13.32
CA LEU A 645 12.96 0.47 13.41
C LEU A 645 13.67 -0.50 12.45
N LEU A 646 13.12 -1.70 12.25
CA LEU A 646 13.65 -2.67 11.27
C LEU A 646 13.61 -2.07 9.86
N ALA A 647 12.48 -1.45 9.47
CA ALA A 647 12.29 -0.86 8.15
C ALA A 647 13.27 0.29 7.86
N VAL A 648 13.53 1.14 8.85
CA VAL A 648 14.37 2.34 8.66
C VAL A 648 15.85 2.06 8.88
N LEU A 649 16.21 1.29 9.93
CA LEU A 649 17.61 1.15 10.33
C LEU A 649 18.37 0.05 9.56
N THR A 650 17.68 -0.97 9.02
CA THR A 650 18.40 -2.04 8.30
C THR A 650 19.09 -1.52 7.02
N PRO A 651 18.47 -0.69 6.16
CA PRO A 651 19.17 -0.06 5.05
C PRO A 651 20.37 0.80 5.50
N VAL A 652 20.25 1.50 6.64
CA VAL A 652 21.35 2.30 7.21
C VAL A 652 22.52 1.40 7.63
N VAL A 653 22.23 0.29 8.32
CA VAL A 653 23.25 -0.68 8.75
C VAL A 653 24.00 -1.26 7.54
N VAL A 654 23.27 -1.69 6.50
CA VAL A 654 23.87 -2.28 5.30
C VAL A 654 24.64 -1.24 4.50
N GLY A 655 24.03 -0.09 4.25
CA GLY A 655 24.62 0.97 3.42
C GLY A 655 25.91 1.53 4.01
N PHE A 656 25.91 1.98 5.26
CA PHE A 656 27.10 2.51 5.92
C PHE A 656 28.07 1.40 6.36
N GLY A 657 27.58 0.24 6.79
CA GLY A 657 28.43 -0.86 7.26
C GLY A 657 29.16 -1.59 6.15
N ILE A 658 28.47 -1.89 5.05
CA ILE A 658 29.03 -2.70 3.96
C ILE A 658 29.32 -1.83 2.73
N GLY A 659 28.35 -1.02 2.28
CA GLY A 659 28.50 -0.10 1.15
C GLY A 659 27.27 -0.04 0.25
N TYR A 660 27.30 0.92 -0.70
CA TYR A 660 26.16 1.17 -1.61
C TYR A 660 25.83 -0.02 -2.52
N ALA A 661 26.83 -0.77 -3.02
CA ALA A 661 26.58 -1.95 -3.85
C ALA A 661 25.85 -3.06 -3.09
N ALA A 662 26.26 -3.31 -1.84
CA ALA A 662 25.58 -4.25 -0.96
C ALA A 662 24.15 -3.80 -0.60
N LEU A 663 23.94 -2.47 -0.45
CA LEU A 663 22.60 -1.91 -0.23
C LEU A 663 21.70 -2.11 -1.46
N GLY A 664 22.23 -1.96 -2.68
CA GLY A 664 21.49 -2.28 -3.90
C GLY A 664 21.04 -3.75 -3.95
N ALA A 665 21.94 -4.70 -3.69
CA ALA A 665 21.59 -6.11 -3.63
C ALA A 665 20.62 -6.43 -2.47
N PHE A 666 20.74 -5.75 -1.34
CA PHE A 666 19.78 -5.80 -0.24
C PHE A 666 18.37 -5.44 -0.70
N LEU A 667 18.20 -4.37 -1.46
CA LEU A 667 16.90 -3.96 -1.99
C LEU A 667 16.30 -5.04 -2.90
N ALA A 668 17.10 -5.64 -3.79
CA ALA A 668 16.65 -6.76 -4.62
C ALA A 668 16.15 -7.95 -3.78
N GLY A 669 16.89 -8.30 -2.71
CA GLY A 669 16.48 -9.34 -1.77
C GLY A 669 15.17 -9.03 -1.03
N VAL A 670 15.01 -7.78 -0.58
CA VAL A 670 13.77 -7.30 0.08
C VAL A 670 12.58 -7.38 -0.86
N ILE A 671 12.73 -6.94 -2.11
CA ILE A 671 11.66 -6.95 -3.12
C ILE A 671 11.21 -8.39 -3.39
N LEU A 672 12.12 -9.29 -3.67
CA LEU A 672 11.81 -10.68 -3.99
C LEU A 672 11.11 -11.39 -2.84
N THR A 673 11.75 -11.41 -1.66
CA THR A 673 11.22 -12.14 -0.50
C THR A 673 9.95 -11.47 0.04
N GLY A 674 9.92 -10.14 0.04
CA GLY A 674 8.74 -9.37 0.46
C GLY A 674 7.52 -9.67 -0.39
N GLN A 675 7.68 -9.74 -1.72
CA GLN A 675 6.61 -10.11 -2.65
C GLN A 675 6.09 -11.53 -2.39
N LEU A 676 6.99 -12.51 -2.34
CA LEU A 676 6.61 -13.90 -2.12
C LEU A 676 5.87 -14.08 -0.79
N MET A 677 6.39 -13.48 0.28
CA MET A 677 5.78 -13.54 1.61
C MET A 677 4.45 -12.78 1.67
N ALA A 678 4.33 -11.60 1.04
CA ALA A 678 3.09 -10.84 1.04
C ALA A 678 1.95 -11.60 0.36
N ASN A 679 2.20 -12.19 -0.82
CA ASN A 679 1.21 -13.02 -1.51
C ASN A 679 0.86 -14.28 -0.71
N TYR A 680 1.88 -14.99 -0.21
CA TYR A 680 1.67 -16.18 0.61
C TYR A 680 0.75 -15.89 1.79
N LEU A 681 1.11 -14.90 2.60
CA LEU A 681 0.37 -14.59 3.82
C LEU A 681 -1.06 -14.10 3.51
N SER A 682 -1.21 -13.21 2.54
CA SER A 682 -2.52 -12.64 2.19
C SER A 682 -3.46 -13.71 1.60
N ASN A 683 -2.96 -14.54 0.68
CA ASN A 683 -3.80 -15.51 -0.01
C ASN A 683 -4.09 -16.75 0.85
N ALA A 684 -3.11 -17.24 1.63
CA ALA A 684 -3.37 -18.31 2.59
C ALA A 684 -4.44 -17.91 3.61
N GLY A 685 -4.28 -16.73 4.22
CA GLY A 685 -5.25 -16.21 5.20
C GLY A 685 -6.63 -15.98 4.59
N GLY A 686 -6.70 -15.39 3.38
CA GLY A 686 -7.97 -15.19 2.68
C GLY A 686 -8.66 -16.49 2.27
N ALA A 687 -7.89 -17.52 1.92
CA ALA A 687 -8.44 -18.82 1.56
C ALA A 687 -9.02 -19.56 2.79
N TRP A 688 -8.36 -19.48 3.96
CA TRP A 688 -8.91 -20.05 5.21
C TRP A 688 -10.20 -19.36 5.63
N ASP A 689 -10.27 -18.04 5.59
CA ASP A 689 -11.47 -17.28 5.94
C ASP A 689 -12.65 -17.67 5.02
N ASN A 690 -12.40 -17.69 3.72
CA ASN A 690 -13.45 -18.07 2.78
C ASN A 690 -13.82 -19.57 2.82
N ALA A 691 -12.91 -20.46 3.24
CA ALA A 691 -13.25 -21.85 3.52
C ALA A 691 -14.19 -21.96 4.74
N LYS A 692 -13.99 -21.15 5.80
CA LYS A 692 -14.93 -21.03 6.92
C LYS A 692 -16.32 -20.59 6.44
N LYS A 693 -16.39 -19.51 5.64
CA LYS A 693 -17.66 -19.00 5.09
C LYS A 693 -18.35 -20.03 4.19
N TYR A 694 -17.62 -20.76 3.36
CA TYR A 694 -18.16 -21.83 2.54
C TYR A 694 -18.84 -22.94 3.36
N ILE A 695 -18.28 -23.27 4.54
CA ILE A 695 -18.89 -24.22 5.46
C ILE A 695 -20.12 -23.59 6.13
N GLU A 696 -20.07 -22.33 6.55
CA GLU A 696 -21.18 -21.60 7.16
C GLU A 696 -22.41 -21.51 6.23
N ASP A 697 -22.18 -21.47 4.91
CA ASP A 697 -23.23 -21.52 3.87
C ASP A 697 -23.94 -22.90 3.77
N GLY A 698 -23.61 -23.85 4.63
CA GLY A 698 -24.28 -25.15 4.74
C GLY A 698 -23.51 -26.33 4.16
N HIS A 699 -22.27 -26.16 3.71
CA HIS A 699 -21.41 -27.24 3.25
C HIS A 699 -20.74 -27.96 4.44
N HIS A 700 -20.34 -29.21 4.27
CA HIS A 700 -19.62 -30.02 5.28
C HIS A 700 -20.25 -30.01 6.70
N GLY A 701 -21.57 -29.94 6.78
CA GLY A 701 -22.34 -29.97 8.04
C GLY A 701 -22.73 -28.58 8.57
N GLY A 702 -22.30 -27.50 7.93
CA GLY A 702 -22.73 -26.13 8.23
C GLY A 702 -22.19 -25.58 9.55
N LYS A 703 -22.74 -24.42 9.94
CA LYS A 703 -22.33 -23.67 11.15
C LYS A 703 -22.52 -24.52 12.41
N GLY A 704 -21.49 -24.58 13.27
CA GLY A 704 -21.50 -25.36 14.52
C GLY A 704 -21.00 -26.81 14.39
N SER A 705 -20.76 -27.33 13.15
CA SER A 705 -20.18 -28.65 12.94
C SER A 705 -18.71 -28.71 13.37
N ASP A 706 -18.14 -29.91 13.46
CA ASP A 706 -16.71 -30.09 13.74
C ASP A 706 -15.84 -29.56 12.59
N ALA A 707 -16.32 -29.66 11.34
CA ALA A 707 -15.70 -29.02 10.18
C ALA A 707 -15.66 -27.50 10.33
N HIS A 708 -16.76 -26.86 10.78
CA HIS A 708 -16.80 -25.44 11.07
C HIS A 708 -15.78 -25.03 12.13
N LYS A 709 -15.67 -25.79 13.24
CA LYS A 709 -14.67 -25.50 14.30
C LYS A 709 -13.24 -25.61 13.77
N ALA A 710 -12.94 -26.60 12.92
CA ALA A 710 -11.65 -26.74 12.29
C ALA A 710 -11.35 -25.56 11.35
N ALA A 711 -12.32 -25.09 10.58
CA ALA A 711 -12.20 -23.94 9.71
C ALA A 711 -11.97 -22.63 10.48
N VAL A 712 -12.67 -22.41 11.60
CA VAL A 712 -12.46 -21.25 12.50
C VAL A 712 -11.00 -21.22 13.01
N ILE A 713 -10.41 -22.37 13.34
CA ILE A 713 -8.99 -22.44 13.74
C ILE A 713 -8.08 -22.03 12.58
N GLY A 714 -8.39 -22.48 11.35
CA GLY A 714 -7.66 -22.06 10.15
C GLY A 714 -7.72 -20.55 9.92
N ASP A 715 -8.90 -19.97 10.03
CA ASP A 715 -9.13 -18.53 9.90
C ASP A 715 -8.38 -17.73 10.98
N THR A 716 -8.48 -18.14 12.24
CA THR A 716 -7.75 -17.53 13.37
C THR A 716 -6.22 -17.54 13.16
N VAL A 717 -5.65 -18.58 12.53
CA VAL A 717 -4.24 -18.62 12.10
C VAL A 717 -4.01 -17.66 10.93
N GLY A 718 -4.96 -17.56 10.03
CA GLY A 718 -4.92 -16.73 8.83
C GLY A 718 -5.05 -15.24 9.08
N ASP A 719 -5.74 -14.81 10.12
CA ASP A 719 -6.01 -13.41 10.45
C ASP A 719 -4.74 -12.55 10.59
N PRO A 720 -3.74 -12.93 11.40
CA PRO A 720 -2.47 -12.22 11.45
C PRO A 720 -1.74 -12.19 10.11
N PHE A 721 -1.98 -13.18 9.24
CA PHE A 721 -1.34 -13.29 7.93
C PHE A 721 -1.99 -12.32 6.93
N LYS A 722 -3.32 -12.45 6.72
CA LYS A 722 -4.05 -11.72 5.66
C LYS A 722 -4.22 -10.23 5.92
N ASP A 723 -4.30 -9.81 7.19
CA ASP A 723 -4.70 -8.46 7.56
C ASP A 723 -3.61 -7.65 8.29
N THR A 724 -2.53 -8.32 8.77
CA THR A 724 -1.42 -7.63 9.43
C THR A 724 -0.10 -7.84 8.69
N ALA A 725 0.48 -9.05 8.71
CA ALA A 725 1.84 -9.29 8.23
C ALA A 725 1.93 -9.18 6.69
N GLY A 726 1.01 -9.81 5.95
CA GLY A 726 1.02 -9.80 4.49
C GLY A 726 0.95 -8.40 3.90
N PRO A 727 -0.14 -7.64 4.16
CA PRO A 727 -0.28 -6.29 3.63
C PRO A 727 0.76 -5.29 4.12
N ALA A 728 1.29 -5.44 5.35
CA ALA A 728 2.31 -4.55 5.88
C ALA A 728 3.68 -4.69 5.20
N LEU A 729 3.91 -5.77 4.46
CA LEU A 729 5.10 -5.92 3.61
C LEU A 729 5.10 -4.94 2.42
N ASN A 730 3.93 -4.49 1.93
CA ASN A 730 3.85 -3.50 0.85
C ASN A 730 4.55 -2.19 1.21
N PRO A 731 4.15 -1.47 2.27
CA PRO A 731 4.85 -0.26 2.68
C PRO A 731 6.26 -0.55 3.18
N LEU A 732 6.54 -1.72 3.76
CA LEU A 732 7.90 -2.08 4.18
C LEU A 732 8.89 -2.02 3.01
N ILE A 733 8.58 -2.68 1.89
CA ILE A 733 9.44 -2.74 0.71
C ILE A 733 9.73 -1.32 0.20
N LYS A 734 8.70 -0.47 0.10
CA LYS A 734 8.84 0.90 -0.41
C LYS A 734 9.59 1.80 0.56
N VAL A 735 9.32 1.73 1.86
CA VAL A 735 10.06 2.47 2.89
C VAL A 735 11.55 2.16 2.82
N MET A 736 11.94 0.88 2.71
CA MET A 736 13.34 0.50 2.62
C MET A 736 14.02 1.03 1.36
N ASN A 737 13.32 0.99 0.20
CA ASN A 737 13.83 1.57 -1.04
C ASN A 737 14.02 3.09 -0.92
N LEU A 738 13.04 3.80 -0.35
CA LEU A 738 13.12 5.25 -0.18
C LEU A 738 14.16 5.68 0.86
N VAL A 739 14.32 4.93 1.94
CA VAL A 739 15.41 5.15 2.90
C VAL A 739 16.76 4.98 2.21
N ALA A 740 16.92 3.91 1.41
CA ALA A 740 18.15 3.66 0.66
C ALA A 740 18.48 4.82 -0.29
N LEU A 741 17.50 5.31 -1.04
CA LEU A 741 17.66 6.48 -1.92
C LEU A 741 18.03 7.75 -1.15
N LEU A 742 17.36 8.01 -0.02
CA LEU A 742 17.64 9.21 0.78
C LEU A 742 19.05 9.23 1.38
N ILE A 743 19.57 8.07 1.80
CA ILE A 743 20.89 8.00 2.44
C ILE A 743 22.03 7.74 1.46
N LEU A 744 21.75 7.36 0.20
CA LEU A 744 22.74 6.98 -0.79
C LEU A 744 23.81 8.06 -1.04
N PRO A 745 23.47 9.36 -1.25
CA PRO A 745 24.48 10.40 -1.41
C PRO A 745 25.41 10.53 -0.20
N ALA A 746 24.88 10.36 1.02
CA ALA A 746 25.70 10.37 2.24
C ALA A 746 26.61 9.13 2.33
N ILE A 747 26.12 7.94 1.94
CA ILE A 747 26.93 6.73 1.90
C ILE A 747 28.13 6.91 0.95
N ILE A 748 27.89 7.42 -0.26
CA ILE A 748 28.94 7.66 -1.26
C ILE A 748 29.91 8.72 -0.76
N LYS A 749 29.41 9.83 -0.19
CA LYS A 749 30.23 10.91 0.36
C LYS A 749 31.19 10.44 1.47
N TYR A 750 30.75 9.52 2.31
CA TYR A 750 31.53 9.02 3.45
C TYR A 750 32.16 7.64 3.21
N GLN A 751 32.15 7.12 1.96
CA GLN A 751 32.64 5.76 1.65
C GLN A 751 34.08 5.50 2.08
N ASP A 752 34.95 6.54 2.05
CA ASP A 752 36.36 6.45 2.43
C ASP A 752 36.62 6.84 3.91
N ASN A 753 35.56 7.14 4.68
CA ASN A 753 35.68 7.50 6.09
C ASN A 753 35.12 6.36 7.00
N ASP A 754 35.97 5.37 7.25
CA ASP A 754 35.62 4.20 8.04
C ASP A 754 35.10 4.55 9.45
N GLY A 755 35.64 5.63 10.07
CA GLY A 755 35.19 6.07 11.39
C GLY A 755 33.71 6.47 11.41
N VAL A 756 33.30 7.33 10.47
CA VAL A 756 31.91 7.78 10.35
C VAL A 756 31.00 6.61 10.00
N ARG A 757 31.39 5.79 9.01
CA ARG A 757 30.61 4.64 8.54
C ARG A 757 30.31 3.66 9.67
N PHE A 758 31.34 3.19 10.37
CA PHE A 758 31.15 2.18 11.41
C PHE A 758 30.47 2.73 12.68
N VAL A 759 30.60 4.01 12.98
CA VAL A 759 29.85 4.64 14.08
C VAL A 759 28.35 4.67 13.75
N ILE A 760 27.97 5.14 12.56
CA ILE A 760 26.55 5.20 12.14
C ILE A 760 25.95 3.78 12.08
N SER A 761 26.62 2.86 11.40
CA SER A 761 26.17 1.48 11.28
C SER A 761 26.10 0.78 12.63
N GLY A 762 27.12 0.95 13.50
CA GLY A 762 27.17 0.32 14.81
C GLY A 762 26.08 0.81 15.75
N ILE A 763 25.82 2.12 15.80
CA ILE A 763 24.70 2.70 16.60
C ILE A 763 23.36 2.16 16.10
N SER A 764 23.15 2.17 14.77
CA SER A 764 21.91 1.67 14.15
C SER A 764 21.69 0.19 14.44
N LEU A 765 22.74 -0.62 14.34
CA LEU A 765 22.68 -2.04 14.67
C LEU A 765 22.40 -2.27 16.17
N ALA A 766 23.03 -1.52 17.05
CA ALA A 766 22.80 -1.63 18.49
C ALA A 766 21.35 -1.30 18.87
N ILE A 767 20.76 -0.24 18.29
CA ILE A 767 19.35 0.11 18.47
C ILE A 767 18.45 -1.01 17.97
N LEU A 768 18.72 -1.55 16.78
CA LEU A 768 17.93 -2.63 16.19
C LEU A 768 17.97 -3.91 17.03
N VAL A 769 19.16 -4.34 17.46
CA VAL A 769 19.33 -5.50 18.33
C VAL A 769 18.64 -5.30 19.68
N ALA A 770 18.73 -4.11 20.25
CA ALA A 770 18.04 -3.76 21.50
C ALA A 770 16.51 -3.84 21.31
N ALA A 771 15.96 -3.28 20.22
CA ALA A 771 14.52 -3.30 19.94
C ALA A 771 13.99 -4.74 19.75
N ILE A 772 14.68 -5.57 18.97
CA ILE A 772 14.31 -6.97 18.76
C ILE A 772 14.40 -7.77 20.08
N SER A 773 15.47 -7.57 20.85
CA SER A 773 15.67 -8.24 22.15
C SER A 773 14.59 -7.85 23.15
N PHE A 774 14.22 -6.56 23.19
CA PHE A 774 13.15 -6.08 24.04
C PHE A 774 11.78 -6.66 23.66
N SER A 775 11.49 -6.75 22.35
CA SER A 775 10.26 -7.39 21.85
C SER A 775 10.19 -8.88 22.25
N ARG A 776 11.31 -9.60 22.27
CA ARG A 776 11.35 -11.02 22.66
C ARG A 776 11.15 -11.25 24.18
N ARG A 777 11.79 -10.44 25.04
CA ARG A 777 11.70 -10.58 26.50
C ARG A 777 10.29 -10.45 27.06
N LYS A 778 9.44 -9.64 26.42
CA LYS A 778 8.04 -9.47 26.83
C LYS A 778 7.16 -10.70 26.57
N THR A 779 7.55 -11.56 25.64
CA THR A 779 6.83 -12.83 25.40
C THR A 779 6.97 -13.80 26.57
N GLU A 780 8.13 -13.81 27.24
CA GLU A 780 8.38 -14.67 28.40
C GLU A 780 7.62 -14.23 29.64
N SER A 781 7.46 -12.91 29.86
CA SER A 781 6.76 -12.38 31.02
C SER A 781 5.22 -12.51 30.93
N MET A 782 4.65 -12.62 29.74
CA MET A 782 3.19 -12.76 29.55
C MET A 782 2.71 -14.22 29.63
N VAL A 783 3.61 -15.19 29.43
CA VAL A 783 3.33 -16.62 29.65
C VAL A 783 3.47 -17.01 31.11
N ALA A 784 4.20 -16.22 31.90
CA ALA A 784 4.43 -16.44 33.32
C ALA A 784 3.41 -15.76 34.27
N ALA A 785 2.52 -14.93 33.73
CA ALA A 785 1.41 -14.31 34.48
C ALA A 785 0.08 -15.00 34.19
#